data_d7ddeab874594a488bfcc5ce063d745d
#
_entry.id   d7ddeab874594a488bfcc5ce063d745d
#
_cell.length_a   1.000
_cell.length_b   1.000
_cell.length_c   1.000
_cell.angle_alpha   90.00
_cell.angle_beta   90.00
_cell.angle_gamma   90.00
#
_symmetry.space_group_name_H-M   'P 1'
#
loop_
_entity.id
_entity.type
_entity.pdbx_description
1 polymer ?
#
loop_
_entity_poly.entity_id
_entity_poly.type
_entity_poly.pdbx_seq_one_letter_code
_entity_poly.pdbx_strand_id
1 'polypeptide(L)'
;MLAALTRWSIRRPVLVVVLWLAAVAGSFTVGIGVFDRLVSDVGVVPGSESDRGYTLIGQAGPEPITLTAIVHGRPSSDPAVRTAVDAAVTDLRTIPGVVAVADPVPSTATGNAVLLRVQVQPGRGADLAAQAVAQRLRRIETGIDTATVTVAGGPLTADEFNAQAQSDVERAELFTTPIVLLLLLLVFGGLFAAGLPLIIAVAGVGGTFGILYAFSLVGDVSVYAIQVATMLSVGLAVDYGLLMVSRFKEERAVDPDVRGAVARTAATAGRTVVYSGLTVATVLAGLLVFPEPFLRSMGLAGVGVVVVVVAAALTLLPALLSLVGHRITPAKPAPASGVFARLARALQRRPLLTLLAAAAVMAVLTLPVLDLRLAQVDARLLPTATQTRQLYDATATHFPELARPNPIVIAIAAPSDSSGVTALRGQIAAVPHVTGVQVARTGPVTVLRAGIDQPAHSAAARRAVEAIRAINTPFEVAVTGDTALLIDYQATIIDHLPWAVAIIALGTLILLFLFTGSILLPVKAVATNLLSIGAALGAVVWVFQQGHLASWFGTTRLDATHVSVPVLVAAIAFGLSVDYEVFLLSRIRERWLATGDSDHAVAEGLQRTGRIITSAAAVTMPPVRCRPTATEPRGSPLASHSSRIRDSRNTS
;
A
#
# COMPACT_ATOMS: atom_id res chain seq x y z
N MET A 1 -20.86 0.14 30.43
CA MET A 1 -19.73 1.04 30.10
C MET A 1 -20.10 2.00 28.97
N LEU A 2 -20.55 1.52 27.81
CA LEU A 2 -20.96 2.35 26.66
C LEU A 2 -22.00 3.43 27.00
N ALA A 3 -23.10 3.04 27.67
CA ALA A 3 -24.15 3.99 28.07
C ALA A 3 -23.65 5.08 29.05
N ALA A 4 -22.61 4.81 29.84
CA ALA A 4 -22.01 5.80 30.74
C ALA A 4 -21.15 6.80 29.98
N LEU A 5 -20.31 6.32 29.05
CA LEU A 5 -19.49 7.14 28.17
C LEU A 5 -20.33 8.09 27.31
N THR A 6 -21.36 7.56 26.66
CA THR A 6 -22.27 8.37 25.84
C THR A 6 -23.03 9.40 26.68
N ARG A 7 -23.53 9.02 27.86
CA ARG A 7 -24.21 9.97 28.77
C ARG A 7 -23.27 11.09 29.21
N TRP A 8 -22.02 10.79 29.46
CA TRP A 8 -21.00 11.79 29.79
C TRP A 8 -20.75 12.75 28.61
N SER A 9 -20.61 12.20 27.39
CA SER A 9 -20.44 13.00 26.16
C SER A 9 -21.63 13.92 25.89
N ILE A 10 -22.86 13.46 26.13
CA ILE A 10 -24.08 14.27 25.95
C ILE A 10 -24.16 15.37 27.03
N ARG A 11 -23.73 15.10 28.27
CA ARG A 11 -23.78 16.06 29.36
C ARG A 11 -22.73 17.17 29.29
N ARG A 12 -21.54 16.85 28.71
CA ARG A 12 -20.41 17.78 28.62
C ARG A 12 -19.82 17.82 27.19
N PRO A 13 -20.64 18.17 26.19
CA PRO A 13 -20.25 18.04 24.79
C PRO A 13 -19.06 18.92 24.42
N VAL A 14 -18.99 20.17 24.92
CA VAL A 14 -17.88 21.09 24.65
C VAL A 14 -16.56 20.54 25.21
N LEU A 15 -16.58 19.98 26.43
CA LEU A 15 -15.39 19.40 27.03
C LEU A 15 -14.88 18.21 26.21
N VAL A 16 -15.77 17.35 25.72
CA VAL A 16 -15.39 16.21 24.87
C VAL A 16 -14.75 16.68 23.56
N VAL A 17 -15.33 17.69 22.91
CA VAL A 17 -14.76 18.27 21.67
C VAL A 17 -13.38 18.88 21.95
N VAL A 18 -13.21 19.64 23.04
CA VAL A 18 -11.92 20.22 23.41
C VAL A 18 -10.88 19.14 23.72
N LEU A 19 -11.26 18.07 24.44
CA LEU A 19 -10.36 16.94 24.70
C LEU A 19 -9.94 16.24 23.41
N TRP A 20 -10.85 16.02 22.46
CA TRP A 20 -10.50 15.45 21.16
C TRP A 20 -9.61 16.37 20.34
N LEU A 21 -9.87 17.68 20.32
CA LEU A 21 -8.98 18.65 19.67
C LEU A 21 -7.58 18.63 20.27
N ALA A 22 -7.48 18.62 21.60
CA ALA A 22 -6.20 18.53 22.29
C ALA A 22 -5.49 17.19 22.01
N ALA A 23 -6.22 16.07 22.02
CA ALA A 23 -5.67 14.75 21.70
C ALA A 23 -5.18 14.67 20.26
N VAL A 24 -5.94 15.15 19.28
CA VAL A 24 -5.56 15.17 17.87
C VAL A 24 -4.35 16.09 17.64
N ALA A 25 -4.37 17.31 18.21
CA ALA A 25 -3.24 18.23 18.09
C ALA A 25 -1.96 17.64 18.74
N GLY A 26 -2.08 17.05 19.94
CA GLY A 26 -0.97 16.38 20.62
C GLY A 26 -0.45 15.17 19.83
N SER A 27 -1.35 14.36 19.27
CA SER A 27 -0.98 13.23 18.43
C SER A 27 -0.30 13.64 17.12
N PHE A 28 -0.72 14.75 16.51
CA PHE A 28 -0.04 15.31 15.33
C PHE A 28 1.35 15.83 15.67
N THR A 29 1.51 16.60 16.74
CA THR A 29 2.81 17.19 17.11
C THR A 29 3.85 16.11 17.47
N VAL A 30 3.44 15.07 18.19
CA VAL A 30 4.30 13.93 18.54
C VAL A 30 4.46 13.00 17.34
N GLY A 31 3.38 12.78 16.60
CA GLY A 31 3.30 11.85 15.50
C GLY A 31 4.14 12.25 14.26
N ILE A 32 4.45 13.53 14.07
CA ILE A 32 5.38 13.97 13.02
C ILE A 32 6.75 13.29 13.17
N GLY A 33 7.21 13.03 14.41
CA GLY A 33 8.44 12.30 14.64
C GLY A 33 8.44 10.83 14.19
N VAL A 34 7.30 10.28 13.75
CA VAL A 34 7.24 8.93 13.17
C VAL A 34 8.00 8.86 11.85
N PHE A 35 7.96 9.92 11.04
CA PHE A 35 8.59 9.94 9.71
C PHE A 35 10.09 9.67 9.74
N ASP A 36 10.78 10.11 10.79
CA ASP A 36 12.23 9.88 10.97
C ASP A 36 12.56 8.44 11.41
N ARG A 37 11.53 7.63 11.71
CA ARG A 37 11.64 6.27 12.25
C ARG A 37 11.06 5.19 11.36
N LEU A 38 10.42 5.60 10.26
CA LEU A 38 9.80 4.65 9.33
C LEU A 38 10.86 3.89 8.54
N VAL A 39 10.59 2.60 8.35
CA VAL A 39 11.43 1.71 7.57
C VAL A 39 10.80 1.51 6.20
N SER A 40 11.56 1.76 5.16
CA SER A 40 11.16 1.51 3.76
C SER A 40 11.54 0.11 3.28
N ASP A 41 12.35 -0.61 4.06
CA ASP A 41 12.81 -1.95 3.72
C ASP A 41 11.67 -2.96 3.85
N VAL A 42 11.24 -3.48 2.70
CA VAL A 42 10.13 -4.43 2.59
C VAL A 42 10.69 -5.72 2.00
N GLY A 43 10.67 -6.80 2.75
CA GLY A 43 10.98 -8.09 2.15
C GLY A 43 11.99 -8.97 2.91
N VAL A 44 12.70 -8.45 3.89
CA VAL A 44 13.49 -9.28 4.80
C VAL A 44 12.61 -9.79 5.92
N VAL A 45 12.55 -11.11 6.07
CA VAL A 45 11.80 -11.75 7.17
C VAL A 45 12.75 -12.00 8.33
N PRO A 46 12.51 -11.40 9.51
CA PRO A 46 13.36 -11.62 10.68
C PRO A 46 13.50 -13.11 11.02
N GLY A 47 14.74 -13.57 11.24
CA GLY A 47 15.07 -14.96 11.57
C GLY A 47 15.13 -15.91 10.38
N SER A 48 14.84 -15.46 9.15
CA SER A 48 15.00 -16.27 7.93
C SER A 48 16.49 -16.50 7.60
N GLU A 49 16.76 -17.40 6.64
CA GLU A 49 18.13 -17.59 6.16
C GLU A 49 18.66 -16.34 5.46
N SER A 50 17.82 -15.66 4.69
CA SER A 50 18.20 -14.40 4.05
C SER A 50 18.56 -13.32 5.07
N ASP A 51 17.85 -13.21 6.19
CA ASP A 51 18.16 -12.29 7.28
C ASP A 51 19.51 -12.60 7.93
N ARG A 52 19.78 -13.89 8.18
CA ARG A 52 21.11 -14.32 8.63
C ARG A 52 22.21 -13.97 7.63
N GLY A 53 21.91 -14.12 6.33
CA GLY A 53 22.84 -13.71 5.27
C GLY A 53 23.18 -12.23 5.33
N TYR A 54 22.18 -11.33 5.48
CA TYR A 54 22.43 -9.90 5.66
C TYR A 54 23.17 -9.58 6.97
N THR A 55 22.85 -10.29 8.04
CA THR A 55 23.56 -10.15 9.32
C THR A 55 25.04 -10.51 9.19
N LEU A 56 25.37 -11.63 8.53
CA LEU A 56 26.76 -12.02 8.24
C LEU A 56 27.47 -11.01 7.35
N ILE A 57 26.79 -10.51 6.29
CA ILE A 57 27.36 -9.47 5.41
C ILE A 57 27.67 -8.20 6.22
N GLY A 58 26.79 -7.83 7.14
CA GLY A 58 26.98 -6.69 8.05
C GLY A 58 28.21 -6.83 8.97
N GLN A 59 28.52 -8.07 9.42
CA GLN A 59 29.73 -8.34 10.22
C GLN A 59 31.04 -8.11 9.43
N ALA A 60 31.00 -8.26 8.11
CA ALA A 60 32.13 -7.92 7.25
C ALA A 60 32.38 -6.38 7.15
N GLY A 61 31.57 -5.57 7.83
CA GLY A 61 31.54 -4.12 7.83
C GLY A 61 30.47 -3.55 6.90
N PRO A 62 30.20 -2.25 6.94
CA PRO A 62 29.17 -1.61 6.13
C PRO A 62 29.44 -1.80 4.62
N GLU A 63 28.42 -2.26 3.87
CA GLU A 63 28.54 -2.39 2.42
C GLU A 63 28.38 -1.00 1.76
N PRO A 64 29.32 -0.60 0.87
CA PRO A 64 29.16 0.64 0.12
C PRO A 64 27.88 0.63 -0.72
N ILE A 65 27.16 1.73 -0.69
CA ILE A 65 25.97 1.94 -1.51
C ILE A 65 26.38 2.19 -2.95
N THR A 66 25.90 1.39 -3.89
CA THR A 66 26.21 1.57 -5.31
C THR A 66 25.14 2.43 -5.99
N LEU A 67 25.57 3.56 -6.53
CA LEU A 67 24.79 4.36 -7.46
C LEU A 67 25.20 3.98 -8.88
N THR A 68 24.22 3.80 -9.75
CA THR A 68 24.42 3.47 -11.15
C THR A 68 23.92 4.61 -12.02
N ALA A 69 24.69 4.99 -13.01
CA ALA A 69 24.30 5.97 -14.01
C ALA A 69 24.56 5.44 -15.41
N ILE A 70 23.68 5.79 -16.35
CA ILE A 70 23.86 5.55 -17.78
C ILE A 70 23.80 6.88 -18.51
N VAL A 71 24.86 7.22 -19.22
CA VAL A 71 24.91 8.31 -20.18
C VAL A 71 24.60 7.71 -21.54
N HIS A 72 23.51 8.11 -22.20
CA HIS A 72 23.11 7.57 -23.51
C HIS A 72 22.60 8.67 -24.45
N GLY A 73 22.32 8.29 -25.72
CA GLY A 73 21.86 9.24 -26.74
C GLY A 73 22.95 9.65 -27.72
N ARG A 74 24.24 9.40 -27.40
CA ARG A 74 25.37 9.57 -28.30
C ARG A 74 26.31 8.36 -28.26
N PRO A 75 27.10 8.15 -29.33
CA PRO A 75 28.11 7.09 -29.35
C PRO A 75 29.09 7.20 -28.17
N SER A 76 29.37 6.09 -27.51
CA SER A 76 30.36 6.05 -26.44
C SER A 76 31.79 6.40 -26.91
N SER A 77 32.02 6.32 -28.23
CA SER A 77 33.26 6.72 -28.89
C SER A 77 33.39 8.22 -29.16
N ASP A 78 32.29 9.00 -29.00
CA ASP A 78 32.32 10.46 -29.23
C ASP A 78 33.31 11.14 -28.26
N PRO A 79 34.23 11.93 -28.76
CA PRO A 79 35.25 12.63 -27.93
C PRO A 79 34.61 13.53 -26.86
N ALA A 80 33.47 14.18 -27.17
CA ALA A 80 32.78 15.02 -26.22
C ALA A 80 32.23 14.22 -25.04
N VAL A 81 31.64 13.03 -25.32
CA VAL A 81 31.13 12.12 -24.28
C VAL A 81 32.29 11.62 -23.40
N ARG A 82 33.41 11.17 -24.01
CA ARG A 82 34.55 10.70 -23.25
C ARG A 82 35.11 11.78 -22.35
N THR A 83 35.39 12.97 -22.90
CA THR A 83 35.89 14.10 -22.10
C THR A 83 34.99 14.47 -20.93
N ALA A 84 33.69 14.52 -21.16
CA ALA A 84 32.71 14.85 -20.10
C ALA A 84 32.62 13.74 -19.04
N VAL A 85 32.68 12.48 -19.45
CA VAL A 85 32.65 11.32 -18.54
C VAL A 85 33.94 11.28 -17.71
N ASP A 86 35.13 11.47 -18.31
CA ASP A 86 36.43 11.48 -17.62
C ASP A 86 36.51 12.64 -16.61
N ALA A 87 36.03 13.82 -17.00
CA ALA A 87 35.90 14.96 -16.09
C ALA A 87 34.97 14.67 -14.95
N ALA A 88 33.82 14.03 -15.23
CA ALA A 88 32.87 13.64 -14.18
C ALA A 88 33.49 12.61 -13.23
N VAL A 89 34.16 11.58 -13.71
CA VAL A 89 34.87 10.58 -12.89
C VAL A 89 35.90 11.24 -11.97
N THR A 90 36.66 12.21 -12.49
CA THR A 90 37.63 12.96 -11.70
C THR A 90 36.99 13.75 -10.57
N ASP A 91 35.89 14.49 -10.88
CA ASP A 91 35.18 15.28 -9.91
C ASP A 91 34.47 14.40 -8.87
N LEU A 92 33.85 13.29 -9.30
CA LEU A 92 33.15 12.35 -8.41
C LEU A 92 34.07 11.81 -7.32
N ARG A 93 35.34 11.56 -7.61
CA ARG A 93 36.33 11.11 -6.62
C ARG A 93 36.61 12.15 -5.53
N THR A 94 36.27 13.41 -5.76
CA THR A 94 36.45 14.50 -4.78
C THR A 94 35.24 14.73 -3.89
N ILE A 95 34.12 14.13 -4.21
CA ILE A 95 32.87 14.30 -3.42
C ILE A 95 33.02 13.58 -2.07
N PRO A 96 32.80 14.29 -0.94
CA PRO A 96 32.80 13.66 0.38
C PRO A 96 31.82 12.50 0.48
N GLY A 97 32.28 11.36 0.98
CA GLY A 97 31.47 10.15 1.10
C GLY A 97 31.53 9.22 -0.11
N VAL A 98 32.16 9.61 -1.22
CA VAL A 98 32.45 8.69 -2.32
C VAL A 98 33.64 7.82 -1.96
N VAL A 99 33.47 6.50 -2.00
CA VAL A 99 34.46 5.49 -1.65
C VAL A 99 35.25 5.06 -2.88
N ALA A 100 34.54 4.82 -3.98
CA ALA A 100 35.14 4.38 -5.23
C ALA A 100 34.26 4.80 -6.44
N VAL A 101 34.92 5.04 -7.55
CA VAL A 101 34.30 5.26 -8.85
C VAL A 101 34.88 4.21 -9.78
N ALA A 102 34.03 3.30 -10.28
CA ALA A 102 34.44 2.26 -11.22
C ALA A 102 34.76 2.88 -12.59
N ASP A 103 35.59 2.22 -13.35
CA ASP A 103 35.92 2.65 -14.72
C ASP A 103 34.65 2.64 -15.57
N PRO A 104 34.44 3.64 -16.43
CA PRO A 104 33.31 3.73 -17.33
C PRO A 104 33.24 2.53 -18.29
N VAL A 105 32.08 1.89 -18.39
CA VAL A 105 31.88 0.74 -19.25
C VAL A 105 31.04 1.16 -20.47
N PRO A 106 31.58 1.14 -21.68
CA PRO A 106 30.83 1.40 -22.91
C PRO A 106 29.87 0.25 -23.21
N SER A 107 28.69 0.58 -23.73
CA SER A 107 27.72 -0.43 -24.20
C SER A 107 28.27 -1.19 -25.40
N THR A 108 28.29 -2.50 -25.31
CA THR A 108 28.61 -3.40 -26.42
C THR A 108 27.38 -3.71 -27.28
N ALA A 109 26.18 -3.61 -26.72
CA ALA A 109 24.94 -3.91 -27.41
C ALA A 109 24.51 -2.83 -28.41
N THR A 110 24.65 -1.55 -28.03
CA THR A 110 24.18 -0.44 -28.87
C THR A 110 25.31 0.50 -29.30
N GLY A 111 26.45 0.49 -28.61
CA GLY A 111 27.54 1.44 -28.80
C GLY A 111 27.21 2.90 -28.40
N ASN A 112 25.97 3.19 -28.02
CA ASN A 112 25.45 4.54 -27.78
C ASN A 112 25.21 4.85 -26.30
N ALA A 113 25.90 4.17 -25.39
CA ALA A 113 25.77 4.42 -23.96
C ALA A 113 27.08 4.11 -23.21
N VAL A 114 27.23 4.76 -22.05
CA VAL A 114 28.30 4.52 -21.09
C VAL A 114 27.71 4.31 -19.71
N LEU A 115 28.06 3.22 -19.06
CA LEU A 115 27.68 2.90 -17.67
C LEU A 115 28.74 3.41 -16.69
N LEU A 116 28.29 4.08 -15.65
CA LEU A 116 29.08 4.54 -14.52
C LEU A 116 28.56 3.92 -13.22
N ARG A 117 29.47 3.43 -12.37
CA ARG A 117 29.12 2.97 -11.03
C ARG A 117 29.93 3.73 -9.99
N VAL A 118 29.24 4.30 -9.01
CA VAL A 118 29.83 5.08 -7.93
C VAL A 118 29.46 4.44 -6.62
N GLN A 119 30.43 4.15 -5.79
CA GLN A 119 30.24 3.62 -4.46
C GLN A 119 30.31 4.73 -3.43
N VAL A 120 29.28 4.83 -2.59
CA VAL A 120 29.15 5.84 -1.54
C VAL A 120 29.19 5.16 -0.18
N GLN A 121 29.82 5.79 0.80
CA GLN A 121 29.88 5.29 2.16
C GLN A 121 28.47 5.27 2.79
N PRO A 122 28.02 4.16 3.36
CA PRO A 122 26.76 4.10 4.07
C PRO A 122 26.81 4.89 5.38
N GLY A 123 25.64 5.39 5.83
CA GLY A 123 25.51 6.12 7.08
C GLY A 123 24.86 7.50 6.89
N ARG A 124 24.91 8.34 7.92
CA ARG A 124 24.19 9.63 7.98
C ARG A 124 24.48 10.63 6.85
N GLY A 125 25.58 10.46 6.11
CA GLY A 125 25.92 11.31 4.96
C GLY A 125 25.63 10.70 3.59
N ALA A 126 25.10 9.49 3.53
CA ALA A 126 24.89 8.75 2.28
C ALA A 126 23.93 9.47 1.32
N ASP A 127 22.84 10.04 1.85
CA ASP A 127 21.85 10.75 1.04
C ASP A 127 22.43 12.01 0.39
N LEU A 128 23.18 12.80 1.17
CA LEU A 128 23.85 14.00 0.67
C LEU A 128 24.91 13.65 -0.39
N ALA A 129 25.69 12.60 -0.16
CA ALA A 129 26.69 12.15 -1.11
C ALA A 129 26.01 11.61 -2.39
N ALA A 130 24.93 10.83 -2.27
CA ALA A 130 24.17 10.31 -3.40
C ALA A 130 23.57 11.44 -4.25
N GLN A 131 22.97 12.45 -3.61
CA GLN A 131 22.43 13.63 -4.28
C GLN A 131 23.53 14.45 -4.99
N ALA A 132 24.67 14.66 -4.34
CA ALA A 132 25.82 15.35 -4.93
C ALA A 132 26.37 14.59 -6.17
N VAL A 133 26.48 13.27 -6.08
CA VAL A 133 26.86 12.40 -7.21
C VAL A 133 25.87 12.54 -8.36
N ALA A 134 24.56 12.41 -8.07
CA ALA A 134 23.51 12.54 -9.09
C ALA A 134 23.54 13.94 -9.75
N GLN A 135 23.67 14.99 -8.95
CA GLN A 135 23.74 16.35 -9.46
C GLN A 135 24.97 16.58 -10.34
N ARG A 136 26.13 16.01 -9.96
CA ARG A 136 27.35 16.11 -10.79
C ARG A 136 27.19 15.37 -12.12
N LEU A 137 26.63 14.17 -12.11
CA LEU A 137 26.40 13.38 -13.32
C LEU A 137 25.41 14.04 -14.26
N ARG A 138 24.32 14.61 -13.76
CA ARG A 138 23.34 15.35 -14.58
C ARG A 138 23.92 16.58 -15.29
N ARG A 139 25.01 17.16 -14.80
CA ARG A 139 25.69 18.25 -15.50
C ARG A 139 26.29 17.82 -16.85
N ILE A 140 26.45 16.53 -17.12
CA ILE A 140 26.86 16.04 -18.44
C ILE A 140 25.82 16.40 -19.49
N GLU A 141 24.52 16.33 -19.16
CA GLU A 141 23.41 16.70 -20.07
C GLU A 141 23.49 18.18 -20.51
N THR A 142 23.88 19.06 -19.60
CA THR A 142 23.97 20.50 -19.91
C THR A 142 25.16 20.86 -20.79
N GLY A 143 26.15 19.97 -20.88
CA GLY A 143 27.37 20.16 -21.69
C GLY A 143 27.34 19.46 -23.03
N ILE A 144 26.39 18.54 -23.27
CA ILE A 144 26.33 17.74 -24.51
C ILE A 144 24.89 17.67 -24.99
N ASP A 145 24.60 18.38 -26.07
CA ASP A 145 23.28 18.29 -26.73
C ASP A 145 22.97 16.83 -27.10
N THR A 146 21.73 16.40 -26.84
CA THR A 146 21.23 15.05 -27.10
C THR A 146 21.74 13.92 -26.17
N ALA A 147 22.64 14.19 -25.23
CA ALA A 147 22.98 13.21 -24.18
C ALA A 147 21.92 13.25 -23.07
N THR A 148 21.50 12.07 -22.65
CA THR A 148 20.62 11.89 -21.49
C THR A 148 21.35 11.11 -20.41
N VAL A 149 21.23 11.53 -19.15
CA VAL A 149 21.85 10.87 -18.01
C VAL A 149 20.77 10.37 -17.05
N THR A 150 20.69 9.08 -16.88
CA THR A 150 19.82 8.46 -15.90
C THR A 150 20.65 7.99 -14.72
N VAL A 151 20.27 8.37 -13.49
CA VAL A 151 21.00 8.03 -12.26
C VAL A 151 20.03 7.50 -11.22
N ALA A 152 20.32 6.32 -10.65
CA ALA A 152 19.56 5.75 -9.55
C ALA A 152 20.43 4.80 -8.71
N GLY A 153 19.82 4.26 -7.66
CA GLY A 153 20.45 3.32 -6.73
C GLY A 153 20.46 3.85 -5.30
N GLY A 154 20.46 2.94 -4.33
CA GLY A 154 20.50 3.28 -2.91
C GLY A 154 19.43 4.30 -2.50
N PRO A 155 19.83 5.38 -1.79
CA PRO A 155 18.89 6.39 -1.30
C PRO A 155 18.07 7.05 -2.40
N LEU A 156 18.65 7.30 -3.59
CA LEU A 156 17.92 7.95 -4.69
C LEU A 156 16.71 7.15 -5.14
N THR A 157 16.85 5.82 -5.19
CA THR A 157 15.74 4.93 -5.53
C THR A 157 14.67 4.91 -4.42
N ALA A 158 15.09 4.83 -3.15
CA ALA A 158 14.19 4.87 -2.01
C ALA A 158 13.41 6.21 -1.95
N ASP A 159 14.08 7.34 -2.17
CA ASP A 159 13.47 8.66 -2.23
C ASP A 159 12.41 8.75 -3.34
N GLU A 160 12.67 8.19 -4.53
CA GLU A 160 11.70 8.19 -5.63
C GLU A 160 10.48 7.32 -5.33
N PHE A 161 10.65 6.13 -4.73
CA PHE A 161 9.53 5.30 -4.29
C PHE A 161 8.69 6.01 -3.23
N ASN A 162 9.33 6.62 -2.23
CA ASN A 162 8.65 7.35 -1.17
C ASN A 162 7.92 8.59 -1.70
N ALA A 163 8.58 9.38 -2.56
CA ALA A 163 8.00 10.57 -3.18
C ALA A 163 6.81 10.20 -4.08
N GLN A 164 6.92 9.12 -4.85
CA GLN A 164 5.82 8.63 -5.68
C GLN A 164 4.65 8.17 -4.82
N ALA A 165 4.91 7.37 -3.79
CA ALA A 165 3.89 6.91 -2.86
C ALA A 165 3.16 8.07 -2.18
N GLN A 166 3.90 9.09 -1.73
CA GLN A 166 3.32 10.30 -1.14
C GLN A 166 2.50 11.09 -2.16
N SER A 167 3.02 11.31 -3.37
CA SER A 167 2.31 12.01 -4.46
C SER A 167 1.01 11.30 -4.84
N ASP A 168 1.00 9.97 -4.86
CA ASP A 168 -0.17 9.18 -5.18
C ASP A 168 -1.25 9.33 -4.11
N VAL A 169 -0.86 9.36 -2.82
CA VAL A 169 -1.79 9.64 -1.70
C VAL A 169 -2.35 11.05 -1.81
N GLU A 170 -1.50 12.07 -1.97
CA GLU A 170 -1.93 13.46 -2.08
C GLU A 170 -2.92 13.67 -3.24
N ARG A 171 -2.64 13.08 -4.40
CA ARG A 171 -3.54 13.11 -5.55
C ARG A 171 -4.85 12.38 -5.27
N ALA A 172 -4.78 11.18 -4.69
CA ALA A 172 -5.97 10.42 -4.33
C ALA A 172 -6.86 11.22 -3.36
N GLU A 173 -6.28 11.83 -2.33
CA GLU A 173 -7.02 12.64 -1.34
C GLU A 173 -7.62 13.90 -1.98
N LEU A 174 -6.88 14.59 -2.85
CA LEU A 174 -7.35 15.79 -3.54
C LEU A 174 -8.61 15.52 -4.38
N PHE A 175 -8.69 14.36 -5.03
CA PHE A 175 -9.86 13.98 -5.83
C PHE A 175 -10.94 13.30 -5.00
N THR A 176 -10.57 12.47 -4.05
CA THR A 176 -11.51 11.66 -3.26
C THR A 176 -12.28 12.53 -2.26
N THR A 177 -11.62 13.45 -1.57
CA THR A 177 -12.25 14.27 -0.52
C THR A 177 -13.43 15.11 -1.02
N PRO A 178 -13.35 15.86 -2.15
CA PRO A 178 -14.51 16.57 -2.70
C PRO A 178 -15.65 15.64 -3.12
N ILE A 179 -15.32 14.47 -3.69
CA ILE A 179 -16.32 13.49 -4.13
C ILE A 179 -17.03 12.89 -2.91
N VAL A 180 -16.28 12.51 -1.89
CA VAL A 180 -16.81 12.02 -0.61
C VAL A 180 -17.75 13.08 0.00
N LEU A 181 -17.31 14.33 0.07
CA LEU A 181 -18.15 15.42 0.59
C LEU A 181 -19.42 15.60 -0.24
N LEU A 182 -19.34 15.59 -1.56
CA LEU A 182 -20.49 15.70 -2.45
C LEU A 182 -21.46 14.53 -2.23
N LEU A 183 -20.96 13.30 -2.17
CA LEU A 183 -21.78 12.11 -1.91
C LEU A 183 -22.43 12.16 -0.54
N LEU A 184 -21.70 12.58 0.50
CA LEU A 184 -22.26 12.77 1.83
C LEU A 184 -23.33 13.86 1.85
N LEU A 185 -23.16 14.95 1.10
CA LEU A 185 -24.17 16.02 0.94
C LEU A 185 -25.43 15.48 0.26
N LEU A 186 -25.29 14.65 -0.79
CA LEU A 186 -26.41 14.00 -1.49
C LEU A 186 -27.15 13.02 -0.59
N VAL A 187 -26.43 12.27 0.22
CA VAL A 187 -27.03 11.26 1.13
C VAL A 187 -27.73 11.91 2.30
N PHE A 188 -27.09 12.85 2.95
CA PHE A 188 -27.61 13.49 4.16
C PHE A 188 -28.49 14.69 3.89
N GLY A 189 -28.37 15.34 2.74
CA GLY A 189 -29.18 16.51 2.37
C GLY A 189 -28.88 17.76 3.18
N GLY A 190 -27.66 17.87 3.80
CA GLY A 190 -27.27 19.04 4.57
C GLY A 190 -25.80 19.03 5.01
N LEU A 191 -25.19 20.21 5.00
CA LEU A 191 -23.75 20.40 5.26
C LEU A 191 -23.33 19.94 6.66
N PHE A 192 -24.14 20.24 7.69
CA PHE A 192 -23.82 19.82 9.07
C PHE A 192 -23.80 18.29 9.21
N ALA A 193 -24.77 17.60 8.61
CA ALA A 193 -24.82 16.14 8.67
C ALA A 193 -23.70 15.49 7.86
N ALA A 194 -23.32 16.06 6.71
CA ALA A 194 -22.24 15.58 5.86
C ALA A 194 -20.84 15.85 6.45
N GLY A 195 -20.67 16.94 7.20
CA GLY A 195 -19.41 17.30 7.81
C GLY A 195 -19.01 16.45 9.02
N LEU A 196 -19.98 15.87 9.73
CA LEU A 196 -19.70 15.07 10.93
C LEU A 196 -18.78 13.86 10.67
N PRO A 197 -19.02 13.01 9.65
CA PRO A 197 -18.10 11.91 9.31
C PRO A 197 -16.68 12.38 8.99
N LEU A 198 -16.53 13.54 8.33
CA LEU A 198 -15.20 14.09 8.00
C LEU A 198 -14.44 14.54 9.24
N ILE A 199 -15.13 15.10 10.25
CA ILE A 199 -14.50 15.45 11.53
C ILE A 199 -13.99 14.19 12.24
N ILE A 200 -14.75 13.08 12.16
CA ILE A 200 -14.31 11.79 12.71
C ILE A 200 -13.11 11.27 11.94
N ALA A 201 -13.07 11.43 10.60
CA ALA A 201 -11.93 11.02 9.78
C ALA A 201 -10.66 11.78 10.19
N VAL A 202 -10.74 13.10 10.37
CA VAL A 202 -9.60 13.91 10.85
C VAL A 202 -9.14 13.45 12.24
N ALA A 203 -10.07 13.15 13.14
CA ALA A 203 -9.74 12.60 14.47
C ALA A 203 -9.10 11.21 14.35
N GLY A 204 -9.57 10.37 13.42
CA GLY A 204 -9.01 9.06 13.12
C GLY A 204 -7.56 9.15 12.62
N VAL A 205 -7.32 9.95 11.60
CA VAL A 205 -5.97 10.17 11.04
C VAL A 205 -5.03 10.70 12.13
N GLY A 206 -5.41 11.81 12.79
CA GLY A 206 -4.57 12.44 13.80
C GLY A 206 -4.26 11.52 14.99
N GLY A 207 -5.25 10.81 15.50
CA GLY A 207 -5.05 9.86 16.60
C GLY A 207 -4.15 8.68 16.20
N THR A 208 -4.25 8.23 14.94
CA THR A 208 -3.44 7.11 14.44
C THR A 208 -1.97 7.49 14.30
N PHE A 209 -1.63 8.71 13.90
CA PHE A 209 -0.24 9.18 13.90
C PHE A 209 0.43 9.04 15.27
N GLY A 210 -0.27 9.40 16.35
CA GLY A 210 0.23 9.23 17.71
C GLY A 210 0.45 7.76 18.08
N ILE A 211 -0.46 6.87 17.66
CA ILE A 211 -0.33 5.42 17.86
C ILE A 211 0.84 4.85 17.07
N LEU A 212 1.01 5.21 15.80
CA LEU A 212 2.14 4.76 14.97
C LEU A 212 3.47 5.22 15.54
N TYR A 213 3.54 6.45 16.05
CA TYR A 213 4.73 6.94 16.77
C TYR A 213 5.03 6.08 18.00
N ALA A 214 4.02 5.79 18.83
CA ALA A 214 4.20 4.92 19.99
C ALA A 214 4.71 3.52 19.59
N PHE A 215 4.21 2.95 18.51
CA PHE A 215 4.71 1.68 17.97
C PHE A 215 6.13 1.76 17.45
N SER A 216 6.51 2.88 16.80
CA SER A 216 7.88 3.09 16.31
C SER A 216 8.94 3.21 17.40
N LEU A 217 8.52 3.36 18.68
CA LEU A 217 9.42 3.32 19.81
C LEU A 217 9.77 1.88 20.25
N VAL A 218 8.95 0.90 19.86
CA VAL A 218 9.05 -0.51 20.30
C VAL A 218 9.47 -1.44 19.18
N GLY A 219 9.27 -1.05 17.92
CA GLY A 219 9.59 -1.87 16.76
C GLY A 219 9.52 -1.09 15.46
N ASP A 220 9.92 -1.75 14.38
CA ASP A 220 9.92 -1.18 13.04
C ASP A 220 8.50 -0.97 12.52
N VAL A 221 8.24 0.22 11.98
CA VAL A 221 6.99 0.60 11.34
C VAL A 221 7.25 0.95 9.88
N SER A 222 6.56 0.26 8.98
CA SER A 222 6.68 0.50 7.55
C SER A 222 6.09 1.86 7.15
N VAL A 223 6.75 2.56 6.23
CA VAL A 223 6.26 3.82 5.63
C VAL A 223 4.85 3.67 5.04
N TYR A 224 4.52 2.51 4.50
CA TYR A 224 3.20 2.23 3.92
C TYR A 224 2.08 2.12 4.97
N ALA A 225 2.40 1.98 6.27
CA ALA A 225 1.41 1.97 7.34
C ALA A 225 0.62 3.28 7.41
N ILE A 226 1.25 4.40 7.05
CA ILE A 226 0.59 5.72 7.01
C ILE A 226 -0.52 5.73 5.95
N GLN A 227 -0.26 5.18 4.75
CA GLN A 227 -1.23 5.13 3.66
C GLN A 227 -2.47 4.31 4.06
N VAL A 228 -2.25 3.13 4.64
CA VAL A 228 -3.36 2.31 5.13
C VAL A 228 -4.11 3.01 6.26
N ALA A 229 -3.40 3.67 7.17
CA ALA A 229 -4.00 4.42 8.27
C ALA A 229 -4.91 5.55 7.78
N THR A 230 -4.47 6.36 6.83
CA THR A 230 -5.26 7.49 6.30
C THR A 230 -6.47 7.00 5.52
N MET A 231 -6.28 6.07 4.57
CA MET A 231 -7.37 5.53 3.76
C MET A 231 -8.42 4.81 4.61
N LEU A 232 -7.98 3.98 5.57
CA LEU A 232 -8.89 3.23 6.43
C LEU A 232 -9.62 4.15 7.42
N SER A 233 -8.95 5.20 7.93
CA SER A 233 -9.59 6.22 8.80
C SER A 233 -10.74 6.91 8.09
N VAL A 234 -10.55 7.35 6.85
CA VAL A 234 -11.61 8.01 6.07
C VAL A 234 -12.76 7.04 5.79
N GLY A 235 -12.45 5.82 5.33
CA GLY A 235 -13.47 4.80 5.05
C GLY A 235 -14.34 4.49 6.27
N LEU A 236 -13.73 4.07 7.38
CA LEU A 236 -14.45 3.70 8.59
C LEU A 236 -15.17 4.90 9.24
N ALA A 237 -14.57 6.09 9.21
CA ALA A 237 -15.22 7.29 9.74
C ALA A 237 -16.49 7.66 8.96
N VAL A 238 -16.44 7.53 7.64
CA VAL A 238 -17.62 7.73 6.78
C VAL A 238 -18.68 6.67 7.10
N ASP A 239 -18.31 5.41 7.18
CA ASP A 239 -19.26 4.31 7.41
C ASP A 239 -19.93 4.40 8.78
N TYR A 240 -19.16 4.57 9.85
CA TYR A 240 -19.70 4.70 11.20
C TYR A 240 -20.46 6.03 11.38
N GLY A 241 -19.95 7.10 10.78
CA GLY A 241 -20.65 8.39 10.75
C GLY A 241 -21.97 8.30 10.02
N LEU A 242 -21.99 7.63 8.86
CA LEU A 242 -23.19 7.42 8.06
C LEU A 242 -24.27 6.65 8.84
N LEU A 243 -23.89 5.57 9.51
CA LEU A 243 -24.77 4.76 10.32
C LEU A 243 -25.36 5.57 11.50
N MET A 244 -24.51 6.24 12.25
CA MET A 244 -24.89 7.01 13.43
C MET A 244 -25.75 8.23 13.06
N VAL A 245 -25.38 9.01 12.05
CA VAL A 245 -26.12 10.19 11.63
C VAL A 245 -27.47 9.80 11.00
N SER A 246 -27.52 8.72 10.20
CA SER A 246 -28.79 8.22 9.66
C SER A 246 -29.74 7.78 10.77
N ARG A 247 -29.25 7.05 11.78
CA ARG A 247 -30.05 6.65 12.94
C ARG A 247 -30.53 7.85 13.74
N PHE A 248 -29.66 8.83 13.97
CA PHE A 248 -30.05 10.07 14.64
C PHE A 248 -31.18 10.81 13.91
N LYS A 249 -31.15 10.88 12.58
CA LYS A 249 -32.22 11.49 11.77
C LYS A 249 -33.55 10.71 11.90
N GLU A 250 -33.47 9.39 11.97
CA GLU A 250 -34.67 8.54 12.22
C GLU A 250 -35.27 8.80 13.60
N GLU A 251 -34.43 8.82 14.65
CA GLU A 251 -34.85 9.08 16.02
C GLU A 251 -35.43 10.49 16.18
N ARG A 252 -34.85 11.48 15.49
CA ARG A 252 -35.38 12.86 15.46
C ARG A 252 -36.71 13.01 14.74
N ALA A 253 -37.03 12.11 13.82
CA ALA A 253 -38.32 12.08 13.13
C ALA A 253 -39.46 11.56 14.04
N VAL A 254 -39.12 10.76 15.06
CA VAL A 254 -40.06 10.22 16.06
C VAL A 254 -40.22 11.17 17.23
N ASP A 255 -39.10 11.73 17.72
CA ASP A 255 -39.06 12.60 18.89
C ASP A 255 -38.12 13.79 18.64
N PRO A 256 -38.65 15.04 18.73
CA PRO A 256 -37.85 16.25 18.48
C PRO A 256 -36.74 16.52 19.51
N ASP A 257 -36.74 15.84 20.67
CA ASP A 257 -35.67 16.00 21.66
C ASP A 257 -34.31 15.51 21.12
N VAL A 258 -33.39 16.47 20.94
CA VAL A 258 -32.04 16.21 20.42
C VAL A 258 -31.25 15.28 21.33
N ARG A 259 -31.26 15.55 22.66
CA ARG A 259 -30.47 14.76 23.60
C ARG A 259 -31.00 13.34 23.77
N GLY A 260 -32.30 13.17 23.78
CA GLY A 260 -32.95 11.87 23.78
C GLY A 260 -32.67 11.08 22.51
N ALA A 261 -32.75 11.74 21.34
CA ALA A 261 -32.41 11.13 20.05
C ALA A 261 -30.95 10.68 19.98
N VAL A 262 -29.98 11.48 20.48
CA VAL A 262 -28.57 11.09 20.56
C VAL A 262 -28.38 9.89 21.47
N ALA A 263 -29.05 9.86 22.64
CA ALA A 263 -28.95 8.73 23.59
C ALA A 263 -29.50 7.43 22.98
N ARG A 264 -30.65 7.47 22.28
CA ARG A 264 -31.24 6.32 21.60
C ARG A 264 -30.36 5.86 20.43
N THR A 265 -29.81 6.79 19.65
CA THR A 265 -28.85 6.49 18.57
C THR A 265 -27.63 5.74 19.10
N ALA A 266 -27.03 6.21 20.18
CA ALA A 266 -25.85 5.56 20.74
C ALA A 266 -26.17 4.19 21.37
N ALA A 267 -27.36 4.00 21.92
CA ALA A 267 -27.80 2.71 22.47
C ALA A 267 -28.05 1.65 21.36
N THR A 268 -28.41 2.07 20.16
CA THR A 268 -28.73 1.19 19.01
C THR A 268 -27.56 1.13 18.01
N ALA A 269 -27.39 2.16 17.20
CA ALA A 269 -26.32 2.23 16.18
C ALA A 269 -24.91 2.19 16.80
N GLY A 270 -24.71 2.81 17.98
CA GLY A 270 -23.42 2.74 18.67
C GLY A 270 -23.02 1.33 19.08
N ARG A 271 -23.97 0.48 19.46
CA ARG A 271 -23.71 -0.95 19.71
C ARG A 271 -23.26 -1.66 18.43
N THR A 272 -23.89 -1.40 17.31
CA THR A 272 -23.50 -1.95 16.00
C THR A 272 -22.08 -1.52 15.64
N VAL A 273 -21.73 -0.23 15.81
CA VAL A 273 -20.36 0.30 15.57
C VAL A 273 -19.31 -0.43 16.40
N VAL A 274 -19.61 -0.76 17.67
CA VAL A 274 -18.64 -1.50 18.52
C VAL A 274 -18.40 -2.90 17.98
N TYR A 275 -19.47 -3.66 17.68
CA TYR A 275 -19.31 -5.03 17.18
C TYR A 275 -18.61 -5.05 15.83
N SER A 276 -18.99 -4.16 14.92
CA SER A 276 -18.37 -3.97 13.63
C SER A 276 -16.89 -3.60 13.77
N GLY A 277 -16.55 -2.57 14.57
CA GLY A 277 -15.19 -2.19 14.83
C GLY A 277 -14.35 -3.31 15.45
N LEU A 278 -14.89 -4.05 16.42
CA LEU A 278 -14.20 -5.21 17.00
C LEU A 278 -13.92 -6.29 15.96
N THR A 279 -14.86 -6.53 15.04
CA THR A 279 -14.67 -7.52 13.96
C THR A 279 -13.57 -7.09 13.01
N VAL A 280 -13.59 -5.83 12.55
CA VAL A 280 -12.53 -5.26 11.69
C VAL A 280 -11.18 -5.28 12.41
N ALA A 281 -11.14 -4.87 13.69
CA ALA A 281 -9.91 -4.92 14.50
C ALA A 281 -9.37 -6.35 14.64
N THR A 282 -10.24 -7.35 14.81
CA THR A 282 -9.83 -8.77 14.91
C THR A 282 -9.23 -9.25 13.59
N VAL A 283 -9.82 -8.87 12.47
CA VAL A 283 -9.31 -9.23 11.14
C VAL A 283 -7.93 -8.62 10.90
N LEU A 284 -7.77 -7.32 11.20
CA LEU A 284 -6.48 -6.63 11.04
C LEU A 284 -5.44 -7.12 12.07
N ALA A 285 -5.87 -7.51 13.26
CA ALA A 285 -5.00 -8.16 14.26
C ALA A 285 -4.47 -9.51 13.77
N GLY A 286 -5.19 -10.21 12.87
CA GLY A 286 -4.69 -11.41 12.21
C GLY A 286 -3.39 -11.18 11.43
N LEU A 287 -3.15 -9.96 10.95
CA LEU A 287 -1.89 -9.61 10.28
C LEU A 287 -0.69 -9.55 11.24
N LEU A 288 -0.92 -9.41 12.55
CA LEU A 288 0.14 -9.36 13.57
C LEU A 288 0.83 -10.70 13.77
N VAL A 289 0.26 -11.78 13.26
CA VAL A 289 0.84 -13.13 13.31
C VAL A 289 2.10 -13.23 12.44
N PHE A 290 2.14 -12.44 11.36
CA PHE A 290 3.29 -12.44 10.45
C PHE A 290 4.47 -11.69 11.09
N PRO A 291 5.67 -12.31 11.13
CA PRO A 291 6.87 -11.67 11.67
C PRO A 291 7.42 -10.55 10.78
N GLU A 292 6.99 -10.52 9.54
CA GLU A 292 7.45 -9.57 8.54
C GLU A 292 6.97 -8.15 8.86
N PRO A 293 7.86 -7.13 8.87
CA PRO A 293 7.54 -5.78 9.33
C PRO A 293 6.42 -5.08 8.57
N PHE A 294 6.28 -5.32 7.25
CA PHE A 294 5.25 -4.68 6.43
C PHE A 294 3.83 -5.12 6.86
N LEU A 295 3.51 -6.43 6.84
CA LEU A 295 2.19 -6.92 7.22
C LEU A 295 1.86 -6.61 8.69
N ARG A 296 2.86 -6.76 9.56
CA ARG A 296 2.71 -6.44 10.98
C ARG A 296 2.39 -4.96 11.20
N SER A 297 3.07 -4.06 10.49
CA SER A 297 2.81 -2.61 10.54
C SER A 297 1.41 -2.28 10.03
N MET A 298 0.95 -2.94 8.95
CA MET A 298 -0.42 -2.77 8.44
C MET A 298 -1.46 -3.21 9.47
N GLY A 299 -1.22 -4.34 10.14
CA GLY A 299 -2.07 -4.82 11.24
C GLY A 299 -2.15 -3.84 12.40
N LEU A 300 -1.00 -3.34 12.87
CA LEU A 300 -0.92 -2.35 13.95
C LEU A 300 -1.62 -1.05 13.58
N ALA A 301 -1.33 -0.50 12.40
CA ALA A 301 -1.96 0.71 11.89
C ALA A 301 -3.48 0.55 11.81
N GLY A 302 -3.92 -0.56 11.23
CA GLY A 302 -5.34 -0.84 11.06
C GLY A 302 -6.09 -1.00 12.38
N VAL A 303 -5.56 -1.75 13.33
CA VAL A 303 -6.15 -1.87 14.69
C VAL A 303 -6.18 -0.50 15.37
N GLY A 304 -5.09 0.27 15.28
CA GLY A 304 -5.01 1.63 15.83
C GLY A 304 -6.10 2.54 15.27
N VAL A 305 -6.26 2.56 13.94
CA VAL A 305 -7.33 3.31 13.27
C VAL A 305 -8.70 2.92 13.79
N VAL A 306 -9.00 1.62 13.82
CA VAL A 306 -10.32 1.14 14.29
C VAL A 306 -10.60 1.61 15.71
N VAL A 307 -9.63 1.48 16.62
CA VAL A 307 -9.78 1.91 18.02
C VAL A 307 -10.09 3.41 18.10
N VAL A 308 -9.35 4.24 17.38
CA VAL A 308 -9.54 5.70 17.39
C VAL A 308 -10.88 6.08 16.77
N VAL A 309 -11.21 5.53 15.58
CA VAL A 309 -12.46 5.88 14.87
C VAL A 309 -13.68 5.41 15.65
N VAL A 310 -13.66 4.22 16.23
CA VAL A 310 -14.76 3.74 17.11
C VAL A 310 -14.89 4.63 18.34
N ALA A 311 -13.78 4.98 18.99
CA ALA A 311 -13.80 5.90 20.13
C ALA A 311 -14.39 7.28 19.75
N ALA A 312 -14.00 7.83 18.58
CA ALA A 312 -14.55 9.08 18.06
C ALA A 312 -16.05 8.97 17.73
N ALA A 313 -16.46 7.87 17.09
CA ALA A 313 -17.88 7.62 16.77
C ALA A 313 -18.76 7.48 18.02
N LEU A 314 -18.23 6.99 19.13
CA LEU A 314 -18.95 6.78 20.38
C LEU A 314 -18.88 7.95 21.37
N THR A 315 -17.94 8.88 21.21
CA THR A 315 -17.73 10.01 22.13
C THR A 315 -17.83 11.35 21.41
N LEU A 316 -16.98 11.59 20.41
CA LEU A 316 -16.95 12.86 19.67
C LEU A 316 -18.24 13.09 18.88
N LEU A 317 -18.72 12.08 18.15
CA LEU A 317 -19.93 12.22 17.33
C LEU A 317 -21.18 12.49 18.17
N PRO A 318 -21.48 11.78 19.28
CA PRO A 318 -22.58 12.12 20.18
C PRO A 318 -22.46 13.53 20.76
N ALA A 319 -21.24 13.98 21.10
CA ALA A 319 -21.03 15.35 21.57
C ALA A 319 -21.34 16.39 20.47
N LEU A 320 -20.86 16.18 19.25
CA LEU A 320 -21.14 17.05 18.10
C LEU A 320 -22.64 17.05 17.75
N LEU A 321 -23.29 15.87 17.74
CA LEU A 321 -24.74 15.76 17.52
C LEU A 321 -25.53 16.49 18.59
N SER A 322 -25.07 16.50 19.84
CA SER A 322 -25.73 17.26 20.94
C SER A 322 -25.64 18.77 20.74
N LEU A 323 -24.55 19.26 20.08
CA LEU A 323 -24.33 20.69 19.80
C LEU A 323 -25.04 21.15 18.54
N VAL A 324 -24.91 20.40 17.45
CA VAL A 324 -25.41 20.83 16.12
C VAL A 324 -26.64 20.08 15.63
N GLY A 325 -27.13 19.10 16.41
CA GLY A 325 -28.23 18.23 15.99
C GLY A 325 -29.54 18.97 15.68
N HIS A 326 -29.78 20.14 16.29
CA HIS A 326 -30.93 20.98 15.98
C HIS A 326 -30.92 21.50 14.52
N ARG A 327 -29.74 21.60 13.90
CA ARG A 327 -29.56 22.01 12.47
C ARG A 327 -29.68 20.88 11.48
N ILE A 328 -29.77 19.64 11.97
CA ILE A 328 -29.88 18.45 11.11
C ILE A 328 -31.34 18.15 10.86
N THR A 329 -31.75 18.11 9.60
CA THR A 329 -33.13 17.82 9.20
C THR A 329 -33.49 16.37 9.55
N PRO A 330 -34.62 16.10 10.23
CA PRO A 330 -35.11 14.75 10.49
C PRO A 330 -35.27 13.93 9.21
N ALA A 331 -35.23 12.60 9.34
CA ALA A 331 -35.46 11.72 8.21
C ALA A 331 -36.90 11.83 7.68
N LYS A 332 -37.07 11.83 6.36
CA LYS A 332 -38.39 11.64 5.75
C LYS A 332 -38.76 10.18 5.83
N PRO A 333 -40.09 9.85 5.98
CA PRO A 333 -40.53 8.46 5.95
C PRO A 333 -40.04 7.75 4.70
N ALA A 334 -39.35 6.61 4.88
CA ALA A 334 -38.91 5.82 3.74
C ALA A 334 -40.11 5.17 3.05
N PRO A 335 -40.23 5.22 1.71
CA PRO A 335 -41.30 4.56 1.01
C PRO A 335 -41.21 3.04 1.24
N ALA A 336 -42.30 2.41 1.66
CA ALA A 336 -42.38 0.96 1.91
C ALA A 336 -42.12 0.09 0.66
N SER A 337 -42.19 0.66 -0.54
CA SER A 337 -42.04 -0.01 -1.84
C SER A 337 -40.90 0.53 -2.70
N GLY A 338 -39.77 0.90 -2.10
CA GLY A 338 -38.62 1.41 -2.84
C GLY A 338 -37.88 0.36 -3.70
N VAL A 339 -36.84 0.82 -4.43
CA VAL A 339 -36.08 -0.03 -5.37
C VAL A 339 -35.47 -1.23 -4.66
N PHE A 340 -34.87 -1.06 -3.50
CA PHE A 340 -34.22 -2.15 -2.74
C PHE A 340 -35.22 -3.15 -2.17
N ALA A 341 -36.43 -2.71 -1.75
CA ALA A 341 -37.49 -3.63 -1.33
C ALA A 341 -38.06 -4.43 -2.51
N ARG A 342 -38.14 -3.86 -3.71
CA ARG A 342 -38.52 -4.58 -4.93
C ARG A 342 -37.45 -5.60 -5.31
N LEU A 343 -36.18 -5.22 -5.23
CA LEU A 343 -35.03 -6.11 -5.46
C LEU A 343 -35.07 -7.29 -4.49
N ALA A 344 -35.22 -7.04 -3.18
CA ALA A 344 -35.28 -8.09 -2.17
C ALA A 344 -36.43 -9.10 -2.49
N ARG A 345 -37.63 -8.61 -2.77
CA ARG A 345 -38.77 -9.46 -3.13
C ARG A 345 -38.55 -10.24 -4.44
N ALA A 346 -37.85 -9.65 -5.41
CA ALA A 346 -37.49 -10.35 -6.66
C ALA A 346 -36.51 -11.49 -6.40
N LEU A 347 -35.47 -11.25 -5.56
CA LEU A 347 -34.51 -12.28 -5.16
C LEU A 347 -35.15 -13.40 -4.32
N GLN A 348 -36.08 -13.06 -3.43
CA GLN A 348 -36.81 -14.02 -2.58
C GLN A 348 -37.78 -14.94 -3.37
N ARG A 349 -38.20 -14.54 -4.57
CA ARG A 349 -39.06 -15.40 -5.42
C ARG A 349 -38.37 -16.68 -5.89
N ARG A 350 -37.06 -16.65 -6.10
CA ARG A 350 -36.25 -17.80 -6.55
C ARG A 350 -34.91 -17.83 -5.81
N PRO A 351 -34.92 -18.08 -4.49
CA PRO A 351 -33.71 -17.87 -3.65
C PRO A 351 -32.55 -18.77 -4.04
N LEU A 352 -32.78 -20.02 -4.40
CA LEU A 352 -31.75 -20.94 -4.82
C LEU A 352 -31.12 -20.52 -6.15
N LEU A 353 -31.93 -20.10 -7.13
CA LEU A 353 -31.44 -19.65 -8.42
C LEU A 353 -30.56 -18.39 -8.28
N THR A 354 -31.00 -17.42 -7.46
CA THR A 354 -30.26 -16.19 -7.21
C THR A 354 -28.95 -16.46 -6.44
N LEU A 355 -28.98 -17.38 -5.47
CA LEU A 355 -27.78 -17.82 -4.75
C LEU A 355 -26.77 -18.47 -5.71
N LEU A 356 -27.21 -19.41 -6.54
CA LEU A 356 -26.34 -20.09 -7.51
C LEU A 356 -25.79 -19.13 -8.57
N ALA A 357 -26.62 -18.20 -9.06
CA ALA A 357 -26.19 -17.18 -10.02
C ALA A 357 -25.13 -16.25 -9.40
N ALA A 358 -25.35 -15.76 -8.17
CA ALA A 358 -24.39 -14.93 -7.47
C ALA A 358 -23.08 -15.69 -7.19
N ALA A 359 -23.17 -16.93 -6.72
CA ALA A 359 -22.01 -17.78 -6.50
C ALA A 359 -21.22 -18.04 -7.79
N ALA A 360 -21.92 -18.29 -8.92
CA ALA A 360 -21.29 -18.49 -10.21
C ALA A 360 -20.55 -17.23 -10.69
N VAL A 361 -21.15 -16.04 -10.54
CA VAL A 361 -20.48 -14.77 -10.87
C VAL A 361 -19.23 -14.57 -10.02
N MET A 362 -19.32 -14.79 -8.70
CA MET A 362 -18.16 -14.68 -7.81
C MET A 362 -17.08 -15.70 -8.16
N ALA A 363 -17.46 -16.94 -8.48
CA ALA A 363 -16.53 -17.97 -8.91
C ALA A 363 -15.78 -17.58 -10.20
N VAL A 364 -16.50 -17.04 -11.19
CA VAL A 364 -15.89 -16.54 -12.44
C VAL A 364 -14.90 -15.40 -12.16
N LEU A 365 -15.27 -14.45 -11.29
CA LEU A 365 -14.38 -13.36 -10.89
C LEU A 365 -13.14 -13.85 -10.10
N THR A 366 -13.23 -15.01 -9.47
CA THR A 366 -12.12 -15.64 -8.72
C THR A 366 -11.14 -16.36 -9.65
N LEU A 367 -11.55 -16.81 -10.85
CA LEU A 367 -10.70 -17.60 -11.75
C LEU A 367 -9.30 -17.01 -12.01
N PRO A 368 -9.12 -15.69 -12.20
CA PRO A 368 -7.80 -15.13 -12.43
C PRO A 368 -6.80 -15.38 -11.29
N VAL A 369 -7.27 -15.68 -10.08
CA VAL A 369 -6.38 -16.01 -8.93
C VAL A 369 -5.54 -17.26 -9.21
N LEU A 370 -6.00 -18.17 -10.06
CA LEU A 370 -5.26 -19.37 -10.43
C LEU A 370 -3.96 -19.04 -11.18
N ASP A 371 -3.89 -17.88 -11.82
CA ASP A 371 -2.69 -17.37 -12.50
C ASP A 371 -1.83 -16.44 -11.64
N LEU A 372 -2.14 -16.32 -10.33
CA LEU A 372 -1.42 -15.41 -9.43
C LEU A 372 0.07 -15.75 -9.38
N ARG A 373 0.89 -14.77 -9.75
CA ARG A 373 2.34 -14.81 -9.68
C ARG A 373 2.81 -13.78 -8.67
N LEU A 374 3.72 -14.19 -7.80
CA LEU A 374 4.25 -13.35 -6.73
C LEU A 374 5.69 -12.96 -7.04
N ALA A 375 6.00 -11.67 -6.89
CA ALA A 375 7.34 -11.12 -7.06
C ALA A 375 7.62 -10.03 -6.00
N GLN A 376 8.87 -9.63 -5.90
CA GLN A 376 9.26 -8.44 -5.15
C GLN A 376 9.00 -7.17 -5.99
N VAL A 377 8.98 -6.01 -5.32
CA VAL A 377 8.84 -4.70 -5.96
C VAL A 377 10.07 -4.42 -6.82
N ASP A 378 9.87 -3.96 -8.05
CA ASP A 378 10.93 -3.48 -8.92
C ASP A 378 10.63 -2.10 -9.53
N ALA A 379 11.59 -1.55 -10.25
CA ALA A 379 11.47 -0.23 -10.88
C ALA A 379 10.28 -0.07 -11.84
N ARG A 380 9.66 -1.17 -12.29
CA ARG A 380 8.49 -1.15 -13.20
C ARG A 380 7.22 -0.61 -12.54
N LEU A 381 7.18 -0.55 -11.21
CA LEU A 381 6.09 0.08 -10.47
C LEU A 381 6.12 1.61 -10.53
N LEU A 382 7.28 2.17 -10.80
CA LEU A 382 7.44 3.62 -10.91
C LEU A 382 6.98 4.14 -12.29
N PRO A 383 6.48 5.38 -12.35
CA PRO A 383 6.18 6.06 -13.60
C PRO A 383 7.40 6.12 -14.52
N THR A 384 7.18 6.10 -15.84
CA THR A 384 8.26 6.17 -16.83
C THR A 384 9.07 7.47 -16.79
N ALA A 385 8.56 8.50 -16.11
CA ALA A 385 9.26 9.77 -15.92
C ALA A 385 10.29 9.75 -14.78
N THR A 386 10.29 8.75 -13.91
CA THR A 386 11.25 8.67 -12.78
C THR A 386 12.62 8.17 -13.24
N GLN A 387 13.67 8.65 -12.58
CA GLN A 387 15.05 8.30 -12.93
C GLN A 387 15.34 6.80 -12.73
N THR A 388 14.82 6.21 -11.67
CA THR A 388 14.96 4.78 -11.39
C THR A 388 14.32 3.94 -12.49
N ARG A 389 13.12 4.32 -12.98
CA ARG A 389 12.48 3.63 -14.10
C ARG A 389 13.23 3.84 -15.40
N GLN A 390 13.68 5.04 -15.70
CA GLN A 390 14.47 5.34 -16.88
C GLN A 390 15.80 4.60 -16.88
N LEU A 391 16.48 4.51 -15.72
CA LEU A 391 17.70 3.71 -15.58
C LEU A 391 17.43 2.22 -15.85
N TYR A 392 16.32 1.69 -15.32
CA TYR A 392 15.90 0.30 -15.57
C TYR A 392 15.71 0.04 -17.08
N ASP A 393 14.96 0.91 -17.77
CA ASP A 393 14.69 0.80 -19.21
C ASP A 393 15.95 1.00 -20.04
N ALA A 394 16.81 1.96 -19.69
CA ALA A 394 18.11 2.20 -20.33
C ALA A 394 19.07 1.02 -20.12
N THR A 395 19.09 0.41 -18.94
CA THR A 395 19.87 -0.79 -18.66
C THR A 395 19.43 -1.95 -19.54
N ALA A 396 18.11 -2.18 -19.64
CA ALA A 396 17.56 -3.23 -20.50
C ALA A 396 17.90 -3.04 -21.99
N THR A 397 17.98 -1.79 -22.44
CA THR A 397 18.26 -1.44 -23.84
C THR A 397 19.74 -1.49 -24.17
N HIS A 398 20.58 -0.90 -23.33
CA HIS A 398 21.99 -0.68 -23.64
C HIS A 398 22.94 -1.70 -23.01
N PHE A 399 22.50 -2.36 -21.92
CA PHE A 399 23.29 -3.33 -21.17
C PHE A 399 22.42 -4.56 -20.81
N PRO A 400 21.90 -5.31 -21.79
CA PRO A 400 20.99 -6.43 -21.56
C PRO A 400 21.60 -7.53 -20.69
N GLU A 401 22.90 -7.67 -20.68
CA GLU A 401 23.65 -8.58 -19.78
C GLU A 401 23.58 -8.15 -18.30
N LEU A 402 23.39 -6.85 -18.03
CA LEU A 402 23.20 -6.30 -16.69
C LEU A 402 21.74 -6.10 -16.31
N ALA A 403 20.82 -6.15 -17.28
CA ALA A 403 19.39 -5.95 -17.06
C ALA A 403 18.72 -7.15 -16.35
N ARG A 404 19.42 -8.24 -16.20
CA ARG A 404 18.96 -9.44 -15.47
C ARG A 404 19.86 -9.78 -14.29
N PRO A 405 20.29 -8.80 -13.46
CA PRO A 405 21.03 -9.16 -12.26
C PRO A 405 20.00 -9.71 -11.26
N ASN A 406 19.95 -11.00 -11.15
CA ASN A 406 19.37 -11.69 -10.01
C ASN A 406 20.51 -12.48 -9.35
N PRO A 407 21.52 -11.80 -8.80
CA PRO A 407 22.62 -12.51 -8.17
C PRO A 407 22.08 -13.18 -6.91
N ILE A 408 22.32 -14.48 -6.83
CA ILE A 408 22.24 -15.16 -5.55
C ILE A 408 23.46 -14.72 -4.75
N VAL A 409 23.22 -14.16 -3.58
CA VAL A 409 24.27 -13.66 -2.69
C VAL A 409 24.50 -14.70 -1.61
N ILE A 410 25.74 -15.14 -1.43
CA ILE A 410 26.12 -16.14 -0.47
C ILE A 410 27.10 -15.54 0.53
N ALA A 411 26.71 -15.42 1.78
CA ALA A 411 27.54 -15.01 2.90
C ALA A 411 28.15 -16.23 3.57
N ILE A 412 29.45 -16.20 3.78
CA ILE A 412 30.23 -17.32 4.28
C ILE A 412 31.06 -16.86 5.47
N ALA A 413 30.88 -17.42 6.64
CA ALA A 413 31.65 -17.12 7.84
C ALA A 413 33.06 -17.79 7.80
N ALA A 414 33.80 -17.53 6.73
CA ALA A 414 35.17 -18.00 6.52
C ALA A 414 35.96 -17.07 5.59
N PRO A 415 37.27 -17.02 5.72
CA PRO A 415 38.14 -16.24 4.82
C PRO A 415 38.14 -16.80 3.39
N SER A 416 38.27 -15.92 2.40
CA SER A 416 38.17 -16.25 0.97
C SER A 416 39.30 -17.18 0.44
N ASP A 417 40.41 -17.22 1.13
CA ASP A 417 41.57 -18.05 0.79
C ASP A 417 41.50 -19.48 1.34
N SER A 418 40.48 -19.80 2.15
CA SER A 418 40.30 -21.14 2.66
C SER A 418 39.96 -22.12 1.54
N SER A 419 40.53 -23.34 1.63
CA SER A 419 40.27 -24.41 0.65
C SER A 419 38.78 -24.80 0.59
N GLY A 420 38.08 -24.69 1.73
CA GLY A 420 36.65 -24.94 1.80
C GLY A 420 35.80 -23.91 1.00
N VAL A 421 36.15 -22.62 1.03
CA VAL A 421 35.48 -21.59 0.24
C VAL A 421 35.73 -21.78 -1.25
N THR A 422 36.98 -22.17 -1.61
CA THR A 422 37.31 -22.48 -3.02
C THR A 422 36.52 -23.68 -3.54
N ALA A 423 36.41 -24.76 -2.72
CA ALA A 423 35.60 -25.94 -3.06
C ALA A 423 34.10 -25.59 -3.19
N LEU A 424 33.55 -24.82 -2.24
CA LEU A 424 32.17 -24.35 -2.28
C LEU A 424 31.87 -23.50 -3.53
N ARG A 425 32.80 -22.60 -3.88
CA ARG A 425 32.68 -21.80 -5.11
C ARG A 425 32.58 -22.69 -6.37
N GLY A 426 33.38 -23.76 -6.42
CA GLY A 426 33.31 -24.75 -7.51
C GLY A 426 31.98 -25.49 -7.55
N GLN A 427 31.44 -25.91 -6.40
CA GLN A 427 30.14 -26.57 -6.28
C GLN A 427 28.99 -25.63 -6.69
N ILE A 428 29.02 -24.36 -6.26
CA ILE A 428 28.01 -23.35 -6.65
C ILE A 428 28.07 -23.12 -8.18
N ALA A 429 29.25 -23.03 -8.76
CA ALA A 429 29.42 -22.83 -10.21
C ALA A 429 28.88 -24.02 -11.05
N ALA A 430 28.79 -25.20 -10.46
CA ALA A 430 28.24 -26.40 -11.11
C ALA A 430 26.69 -26.49 -11.02
N VAL A 431 26.03 -25.60 -10.24
CA VAL A 431 24.57 -25.60 -10.14
C VAL A 431 23.94 -25.13 -11.46
N PRO A 432 22.91 -25.82 -11.98
CA PRO A 432 22.25 -25.43 -13.22
C PRO A 432 21.74 -23.97 -13.18
N HIS A 433 21.88 -23.29 -14.32
CA HIS A 433 21.52 -21.87 -14.50
C HIS A 433 22.45 -20.85 -13.81
N VAL A 434 23.47 -21.29 -13.06
CA VAL A 434 24.50 -20.37 -12.55
C VAL A 434 25.47 -20.02 -13.69
N THR A 435 25.62 -18.73 -14.00
CA THR A 435 26.44 -18.25 -15.10
C THR A 435 27.85 -17.88 -14.68
N GLY A 436 28.13 -17.80 -13.40
CA GLY A 436 29.45 -17.52 -12.84
C GLY A 436 29.36 -17.17 -11.37
N VAL A 437 30.47 -17.36 -10.65
CA VAL A 437 30.59 -17.06 -9.22
C VAL A 437 31.75 -16.11 -8.98
N GLN A 438 31.44 -14.92 -8.48
CA GLN A 438 32.42 -13.87 -8.20
C GLN A 438 32.57 -13.68 -6.69
N VAL A 439 33.78 -13.39 -6.24
CA VAL A 439 34.03 -12.95 -4.87
C VAL A 439 33.73 -11.44 -4.84
N ALA A 440 32.65 -11.08 -4.19
CA ALA A 440 32.25 -9.68 -4.05
C ALA A 440 32.97 -9.00 -2.89
N ARG A 441 33.33 -9.78 -1.86
CA ARG A 441 33.96 -9.28 -0.65
C ARG A 441 34.86 -10.33 -0.02
N THR A 442 35.99 -9.87 0.51
CA THR A 442 36.98 -10.68 1.23
C THR A 442 37.11 -10.14 2.67
N GLY A 443 37.44 -11.02 3.60
CA GLY A 443 37.64 -10.65 5.00
C GLY A 443 37.34 -11.84 5.92
N PRO A 444 37.01 -11.61 7.18
CA PRO A 444 36.55 -12.67 8.09
C PRO A 444 35.25 -13.35 7.60
N VAL A 445 34.45 -12.60 6.84
CA VAL A 445 33.27 -13.11 6.11
C VAL A 445 33.52 -12.91 4.62
N THR A 446 33.38 -13.98 3.85
CA THR A 446 33.45 -13.92 2.39
C THR A 446 32.05 -13.80 1.81
N VAL A 447 31.85 -12.86 0.88
CA VAL A 447 30.60 -12.72 0.14
C VAL A 447 30.82 -13.13 -1.30
N LEU A 448 30.08 -14.15 -1.74
CA LEU A 448 30.03 -14.56 -3.15
C LEU A 448 28.77 -14.03 -3.81
N ARG A 449 28.87 -13.64 -5.08
CA ARG A 449 27.75 -13.35 -5.96
C ARG A 449 27.72 -14.36 -7.11
N ALA A 450 26.70 -15.19 -7.13
CA ALA A 450 26.47 -16.12 -8.22
C ALA A 450 25.43 -15.52 -9.17
N GLY A 451 25.83 -15.26 -10.41
CA GLY A 451 24.94 -14.82 -11.47
C GLY A 451 23.99 -15.95 -11.87
N ILE A 452 22.75 -15.63 -12.23
CA ILE A 452 21.78 -16.59 -12.73
C ILE A 452 21.09 -16.02 -14.00
N ASP A 453 20.83 -16.90 -14.99
CA ASP A 453 20.23 -16.55 -16.28
C ASP A 453 18.70 -16.53 -16.26
N GLN A 454 18.10 -16.73 -15.10
CA GLN A 454 16.67 -16.85 -14.89
C GLN A 454 16.09 -15.71 -14.05
N PRO A 455 14.84 -15.29 -14.31
CA PRO A 455 14.15 -14.29 -13.46
C PRO A 455 14.03 -14.78 -12.01
N ALA A 456 14.08 -13.84 -11.04
CA ALA A 456 14.06 -14.13 -9.60
C ALA A 456 12.85 -15.00 -9.16
N HIS A 457 11.69 -14.79 -9.78
CA HIS A 457 10.44 -15.51 -9.47
C HIS A 457 10.26 -16.84 -10.23
N SER A 458 11.25 -17.24 -11.05
CA SER A 458 11.15 -18.47 -11.82
C SER A 458 11.39 -19.73 -10.97
N ALA A 459 10.77 -20.84 -11.37
CA ALA A 459 11.00 -22.13 -10.72
C ALA A 459 12.46 -22.61 -10.87
N ALA A 460 13.17 -22.20 -11.91
CA ALA A 460 14.57 -22.53 -12.12
C ALA A 460 15.48 -21.77 -11.14
N ALA A 461 15.24 -20.46 -10.92
CA ALA A 461 15.95 -19.68 -9.92
C ALA A 461 15.74 -20.22 -8.51
N ARG A 462 14.50 -20.60 -8.17
CA ARG A 462 14.17 -21.26 -6.89
C ARG A 462 14.99 -22.52 -6.68
N ARG A 463 14.99 -23.42 -7.67
CA ARG A 463 15.77 -24.68 -7.58
C ARG A 463 17.28 -24.45 -7.44
N ALA A 464 17.81 -23.39 -8.09
CA ALA A 464 19.21 -23.03 -7.93
C ALA A 464 19.53 -22.58 -6.49
N VAL A 465 18.70 -21.73 -5.89
CA VAL A 465 18.85 -21.33 -4.48
C VAL A 465 18.74 -22.54 -3.55
N GLU A 466 17.73 -23.38 -3.74
CA GLU A 466 17.54 -24.60 -2.93
C GLU A 466 18.73 -25.57 -3.05
N ALA A 467 19.29 -25.73 -4.26
CA ALA A 467 20.47 -26.55 -4.48
C ALA A 467 21.72 -25.98 -3.79
N ILE A 468 21.90 -24.64 -3.80
CA ILE A 468 23.01 -24.00 -3.11
C ILE A 468 22.85 -24.14 -1.58
N ARG A 469 21.65 -23.97 -1.04
CA ARG A 469 21.33 -24.17 0.38
C ARG A 469 21.58 -25.61 0.86
N ALA A 470 21.41 -26.57 -0.02
CA ALA A 470 21.63 -28.00 0.27
C ALA A 470 23.11 -28.40 0.29
N ILE A 471 24.06 -27.54 -0.10
CA ILE A 471 25.48 -27.85 -0.08
C ILE A 471 25.97 -27.93 1.36
N ASN A 472 26.51 -29.07 1.75
CA ASN A 472 27.07 -29.27 3.09
C ASN A 472 28.43 -28.58 3.22
N THR A 473 28.59 -27.73 4.24
CA THR A 473 29.81 -26.95 4.48
C THR A 473 30.24 -27.04 5.94
N PRO A 474 31.53 -27.00 6.22
CA PRO A 474 32.06 -27.02 7.60
C PRO A 474 31.95 -25.67 8.33
N PHE A 475 31.46 -24.65 7.69
CA PHE A 475 31.30 -23.29 8.19
C PHE A 475 29.88 -22.80 7.96
N GLU A 476 29.49 -21.74 8.65
CA GLU A 476 28.18 -21.15 8.48
C GLU A 476 28.10 -20.49 7.10
N VAL A 477 27.05 -20.85 6.35
CA VAL A 477 26.72 -20.28 5.04
C VAL A 477 25.28 -19.84 5.09
N ALA A 478 25.00 -18.65 4.58
CA ALA A 478 23.65 -18.16 4.41
C ALA A 478 23.45 -17.60 3.00
N VAL A 479 22.36 -18.02 2.37
CA VAL A 479 22.01 -17.62 0.99
C VAL A 479 20.93 -16.58 1.02
N THR A 480 21.19 -15.42 0.39
CA THR A 480 20.30 -14.28 0.27
C THR A 480 20.24 -13.76 -1.18
N GLY A 481 19.63 -12.62 -1.43
CA GLY A 481 19.35 -12.07 -2.76
C GLY A 481 17.88 -12.25 -3.12
N ASP A 482 17.42 -11.62 -4.21
CA ASP A 482 16.00 -11.47 -4.53
C ASP A 482 15.21 -12.80 -4.55
N THR A 483 15.79 -13.84 -5.15
CA THR A 483 15.13 -15.16 -5.19
C THR A 483 15.05 -15.80 -3.80
N ALA A 484 16.12 -15.73 -3.00
CA ALA A 484 16.14 -16.28 -1.65
C ALA A 484 15.16 -15.55 -0.72
N LEU A 485 15.13 -14.21 -0.78
CA LEU A 485 14.16 -13.39 -0.07
C LEU A 485 12.72 -13.75 -0.43
N LEU A 486 12.43 -13.96 -1.72
CA LEU A 486 11.10 -14.35 -2.17
C LEU A 486 10.70 -15.75 -1.65
N ILE A 487 11.65 -16.69 -1.63
CA ILE A 487 11.42 -18.04 -1.07
C ILE A 487 11.10 -17.95 0.42
N ASP A 488 11.93 -17.25 1.18
CA ASP A 488 11.80 -17.13 2.63
C ASP A 488 10.50 -16.40 3.00
N TYR A 489 10.15 -15.37 2.23
CA TYR A 489 8.89 -14.63 2.41
C TYR A 489 7.68 -15.51 2.14
N GLN A 490 7.68 -16.28 1.03
CA GLN A 490 6.58 -17.18 0.69
C GLN A 490 6.44 -18.29 1.73
N ALA A 491 7.54 -18.89 2.18
CA ALA A 491 7.53 -19.89 3.23
C ALA A 491 6.91 -19.34 4.52
N THR A 492 7.33 -18.13 4.93
CA THR A 492 6.79 -17.45 6.11
C THR A 492 5.29 -17.19 6.00
N ILE A 493 4.81 -16.75 4.82
CA ILE A 493 3.36 -16.58 4.62
C ILE A 493 2.63 -17.92 4.76
N ILE A 494 3.11 -18.96 4.11
CA ILE A 494 2.48 -20.30 4.14
C ILE A 494 2.42 -20.83 5.57
N ASP A 495 3.48 -20.69 6.35
CA ASP A 495 3.59 -21.20 7.72
C ASP A 495 2.67 -20.43 8.70
N HIS A 496 2.49 -19.12 8.50
CA HIS A 496 1.70 -18.27 9.40
C HIS A 496 0.25 -18.05 8.94
N LEU A 497 -0.05 -18.29 7.65
CA LEU A 497 -1.40 -18.11 7.10
C LEU A 497 -2.49 -18.93 7.83
N PRO A 498 -2.27 -20.21 8.20
CA PRO A 498 -3.27 -20.97 8.94
C PRO A 498 -3.64 -20.33 10.28
N TRP A 499 -2.66 -19.77 10.99
CA TRP A 499 -2.87 -19.08 12.26
C TRP A 499 -3.61 -17.77 12.07
N ALA A 500 -3.25 -16.98 11.07
CA ALA A 500 -3.97 -15.75 10.73
C ALA A 500 -5.43 -16.04 10.37
N VAL A 501 -5.67 -17.04 9.51
CA VAL A 501 -7.02 -17.48 9.14
C VAL A 501 -7.80 -17.99 10.36
N ALA A 502 -7.17 -18.76 11.25
CA ALA A 502 -7.82 -19.24 12.46
C ALA A 502 -8.24 -18.11 13.40
N ILE A 503 -7.38 -17.12 13.63
CA ILE A 503 -7.71 -15.93 14.46
C ILE A 503 -8.85 -15.14 13.83
N ILE A 504 -8.78 -14.87 12.53
CA ILE A 504 -9.81 -14.12 11.80
C ILE A 504 -11.15 -14.86 11.82
N ALA A 505 -11.15 -16.15 11.46
CA ALA A 505 -12.37 -16.94 11.40
C ALA A 505 -12.98 -17.12 12.79
N LEU A 506 -12.21 -17.55 13.78
CA LEU A 506 -12.69 -17.78 15.13
C LEU A 506 -13.16 -16.50 15.80
N GLY A 507 -12.39 -15.41 15.68
CA GLY A 507 -12.78 -14.11 16.21
C GLY A 507 -14.06 -13.59 15.58
N THR A 508 -14.20 -13.70 14.25
CA THR A 508 -15.42 -13.32 13.53
C THR A 508 -16.61 -14.19 13.94
N LEU A 509 -16.45 -15.52 14.02
CA LEU A 509 -17.49 -16.43 14.47
C LEU A 509 -17.96 -16.09 15.88
N ILE A 510 -17.05 -15.84 16.82
CA ILE A 510 -17.40 -15.50 18.21
C ILE A 510 -18.14 -14.15 18.25
N LEU A 511 -17.59 -13.11 17.61
CA LEU A 511 -18.18 -11.77 17.66
C LEU A 511 -19.57 -11.73 17.00
N LEU A 512 -19.74 -12.37 15.84
CA LEU A 512 -21.04 -12.44 15.18
C LEU A 512 -22.02 -13.33 15.95
N PHE A 513 -21.57 -14.40 16.59
CA PHE A 513 -22.40 -15.20 17.47
C PHE A 513 -22.90 -14.37 18.67
N LEU A 514 -22.02 -13.65 19.34
CA LEU A 514 -22.39 -12.76 20.45
C LEU A 514 -23.35 -11.64 20.02
N PHE A 515 -23.23 -11.18 18.76
CA PHE A 515 -24.09 -10.16 18.21
C PHE A 515 -25.47 -10.71 17.80
N THR A 516 -25.52 -11.86 17.12
CA THR A 516 -26.75 -12.41 16.52
C THR A 516 -27.46 -13.43 17.39
N GLY A 517 -26.72 -14.18 18.23
CA GLY A 517 -27.23 -15.33 18.97
C GLY A 517 -27.45 -16.57 18.11
N SER A 518 -26.93 -16.60 16.88
CA SER A 518 -27.08 -17.71 15.93
C SER A 518 -25.69 -18.24 15.53
N ILE A 519 -25.55 -19.56 15.39
CA ILE A 519 -24.31 -20.19 14.90
C ILE A 519 -24.28 -20.20 13.36
N LEU A 520 -25.43 -20.33 12.71
CA LEU A 520 -25.53 -20.46 11.26
C LEU A 520 -25.15 -19.16 10.52
N LEU A 521 -25.54 -18.00 11.07
CA LEU A 521 -25.27 -16.70 10.44
C LEU A 521 -23.77 -16.41 10.35
N PRO A 522 -22.95 -16.58 11.42
CA PRO A 522 -21.50 -16.43 11.32
C PRO A 522 -20.83 -17.38 10.32
N VAL A 523 -21.23 -18.66 10.28
CA VAL A 523 -20.69 -19.64 9.33
C VAL A 523 -20.97 -19.22 7.89
N LYS A 524 -22.23 -18.82 7.62
CA LYS A 524 -22.62 -18.27 6.31
C LYS A 524 -21.78 -17.02 5.98
N ALA A 525 -21.59 -16.11 6.95
CA ALA A 525 -20.80 -14.88 6.78
C ALA A 525 -19.37 -15.19 6.34
N VAL A 526 -18.69 -16.09 7.04
CA VAL A 526 -17.31 -16.50 6.68
C VAL A 526 -17.27 -17.11 5.27
N ALA A 527 -18.22 -17.96 4.92
CA ALA A 527 -18.26 -18.61 3.61
C ALA A 527 -18.50 -17.59 2.46
N THR A 528 -19.44 -16.65 2.64
CA THR A 528 -19.69 -15.60 1.63
C THR A 528 -18.53 -14.63 1.50
N ASN A 529 -17.85 -14.31 2.61
CA ASN A 529 -16.68 -13.45 2.60
C ASN A 529 -15.46 -14.08 1.91
N LEU A 530 -15.22 -15.38 2.09
CA LEU A 530 -14.18 -16.11 1.35
C LEU A 530 -14.40 -15.99 -0.18
N LEU A 531 -15.64 -16.12 -0.63
CA LEU A 531 -15.97 -15.97 -2.04
C LEU A 531 -15.76 -14.54 -2.54
N SER A 532 -16.12 -13.55 -1.71
CA SER A 532 -15.89 -12.12 -2.03
C SER A 532 -14.40 -11.77 -2.09
N ILE A 533 -13.58 -12.32 -1.19
CA ILE A 533 -12.12 -12.17 -1.22
C ILE A 533 -11.54 -12.76 -2.50
N GLY A 534 -11.96 -13.98 -2.86
CA GLY A 534 -11.54 -14.60 -4.12
C GLY A 534 -11.83 -13.71 -5.32
N ALA A 535 -13.04 -13.14 -5.39
CA ALA A 535 -13.41 -12.21 -6.46
C ALA A 535 -12.58 -10.91 -6.45
N ALA A 536 -12.31 -10.35 -5.27
CA ALA A 536 -11.47 -9.15 -5.13
C ALA A 536 -10.03 -9.42 -5.58
N LEU A 537 -9.42 -10.53 -5.16
CA LEU A 537 -8.10 -10.95 -5.59
C LEU A 537 -8.05 -11.25 -7.09
N GLY A 538 -9.09 -11.90 -7.62
CA GLY A 538 -9.23 -12.14 -9.05
C GLY A 538 -9.27 -10.85 -9.85
N ALA A 539 -9.99 -9.83 -9.36
CA ALA A 539 -10.01 -8.51 -9.98
C ALA A 539 -8.61 -7.85 -9.97
N VAL A 540 -7.87 -7.94 -8.87
CA VAL A 540 -6.48 -7.44 -8.79
C VAL A 540 -5.58 -8.12 -9.80
N VAL A 541 -5.63 -9.45 -9.90
CA VAL A 541 -4.84 -10.22 -10.87
C VAL A 541 -5.22 -9.84 -12.29
N TRP A 542 -6.53 -9.79 -12.60
CA TRP A 542 -7.03 -9.50 -13.94
C TRP A 542 -6.67 -8.09 -14.41
N VAL A 543 -6.80 -7.10 -13.52
CA VAL A 543 -6.52 -5.70 -13.85
C VAL A 543 -5.01 -5.43 -13.91
N PHE A 544 -4.28 -5.75 -12.84
CA PHE A 544 -2.89 -5.29 -12.68
C PHE A 544 -1.87 -6.29 -13.20
N GLN A 545 -2.01 -7.58 -12.91
CA GLN A 545 -1.05 -8.58 -13.36
C GLN A 545 -1.24 -8.95 -14.83
N GLN A 546 -2.50 -9.17 -15.28
CA GLN A 546 -2.81 -9.46 -16.68
C GLN A 546 -2.92 -8.19 -17.54
N GLY A 547 -3.12 -7.01 -16.91
CA GLY A 547 -3.07 -5.71 -17.59
C GLY A 547 -4.34 -5.28 -18.32
N HIS A 548 -5.51 -5.94 -18.14
CA HIS A 548 -6.76 -5.70 -18.90
C HIS A 548 -7.27 -4.34 -18.50
N LEU A 549 -7.25 -3.53 -17.89
CA LEU A 549 -7.69 -2.14 -17.65
C LEU A 549 -6.55 -1.26 -17.09
N ALA A 550 -5.30 -1.74 -17.17
CA ALA A 550 -4.16 -1.06 -16.58
C ALA A 550 -4.03 0.40 -17.06
N SER A 551 -4.30 0.65 -18.35
CA SER A 551 -4.28 2.00 -18.91
C SER A 551 -5.34 2.95 -18.33
N TRP A 552 -6.47 2.43 -17.83
CA TRP A 552 -7.48 3.23 -17.14
C TRP A 552 -6.99 3.75 -15.78
N PHE A 553 -6.14 2.94 -15.14
CA PHE A 553 -5.50 3.29 -13.88
C PHE A 553 -4.15 4.00 -14.06
N GLY A 554 -3.73 4.27 -15.30
CA GLY A 554 -2.45 4.90 -15.58
C GLY A 554 -1.24 4.03 -15.26
N THR A 555 -1.42 2.70 -15.18
CA THR A 555 -0.36 1.73 -14.89
C THR A 555 0.00 0.91 -16.12
N THR A 556 1.13 0.24 -16.07
CA THR A 556 1.54 -0.78 -17.03
C THR A 556 1.27 -2.18 -16.47
N ARG A 557 1.19 -3.17 -17.34
CA ARG A 557 1.11 -4.57 -16.94
C ARG A 557 2.33 -4.95 -16.08
N LEU A 558 2.10 -5.58 -14.94
CA LEU A 558 3.14 -5.88 -13.95
C LEU A 558 3.68 -7.32 -14.03
N ASP A 559 3.08 -8.22 -14.82
CA ASP A 559 3.42 -9.66 -14.94
C ASP A 559 3.37 -10.46 -13.64
N ALA A 560 3.48 -9.84 -12.48
CA ALA A 560 3.39 -10.44 -11.15
C ALA A 560 2.86 -9.41 -10.13
N THR A 561 2.32 -9.91 -9.03
CA THR A 561 1.81 -9.10 -7.92
C THR A 561 2.81 -9.16 -6.76
N HIS A 562 2.99 -8.04 -6.05
CA HIS A 562 3.83 -8.05 -4.86
C HIS A 562 3.32 -9.06 -3.83
N VAL A 563 4.24 -9.82 -3.23
CA VAL A 563 3.94 -10.98 -2.39
C VAL A 563 3.04 -10.68 -1.19
N SER A 564 3.10 -9.46 -0.62
CA SER A 564 2.29 -9.04 0.53
C SER A 564 0.87 -8.60 0.14
N VAL A 565 0.66 -8.17 -1.11
CA VAL A 565 -0.62 -7.55 -1.56
C VAL A 565 -1.80 -8.50 -1.42
N PRO A 566 -1.73 -9.80 -1.80
CA PRO A 566 -2.86 -10.70 -1.64
C PRO A 566 -3.32 -10.85 -0.19
N VAL A 567 -2.40 -10.93 0.76
CA VAL A 567 -2.71 -11.07 2.19
C VAL A 567 -3.37 -9.79 2.71
N LEU A 568 -2.82 -8.63 2.35
CA LEU A 568 -3.35 -7.33 2.75
C LEU A 568 -4.75 -7.08 2.16
N VAL A 569 -4.94 -7.34 0.86
CA VAL A 569 -6.23 -7.19 0.18
C VAL A 569 -7.26 -8.15 0.79
N ALA A 570 -6.87 -9.40 1.07
CA ALA A 570 -7.76 -10.36 1.72
C ALA A 570 -8.20 -9.87 3.11
N ALA A 571 -7.30 -9.38 3.94
CA ALA A 571 -7.62 -8.87 5.27
C ALA A 571 -8.54 -7.64 5.21
N ILE A 572 -8.20 -6.64 4.39
CA ILE A 572 -9.02 -5.42 4.26
C ILE A 572 -10.39 -5.74 3.68
N ALA A 573 -10.47 -6.53 2.60
CA ALA A 573 -11.72 -6.89 1.95
C ALA A 573 -12.63 -7.70 2.89
N PHE A 574 -12.06 -8.65 3.66
CA PHE A 574 -12.78 -9.41 4.66
C PHE A 574 -13.35 -8.49 5.75
N GLY A 575 -12.50 -7.61 6.31
CA GLY A 575 -12.92 -6.68 7.37
C GLY A 575 -14.08 -5.79 6.96
N LEU A 576 -13.97 -5.14 5.79
CA LEU A 576 -15.01 -4.27 5.25
C LEU A 576 -16.28 -5.05 4.88
N SER A 577 -16.17 -6.27 4.33
CA SER A 577 -17.32 -7.07 3.95
C SER A 577 -18.15 -7.50 5.17
N VAL A 578 -17.48 -7.96 6.23
CA VAL A 578 -18.16 -8.34 7.49
C VAL A 578 -18.83 -7.14 8.14
N ASP A 579 -18.26 -5.96 8.06
CA ASP A 579 -18.78 -4.73 8.62
C ASP A 579 -20.18 -4.40 8.02
N TYR A 580 -20.29 -4.39 6.70
CA TYR A 580 -21.58 -4.16 6.04
C TYR A 580 -22.59 -5.29 6.29
N GLU A 581 -22.14 -6.52 6.45
CA GLU A 581 -23.02 -7.65 6.80
C GLU A 581 -23.61 -7.44 8.20
N VAL A 582 -22.82 -7.01 9.18
CA VAL A 582 -23.29 -6.66 10.53
C VAL A 582 -24.34 -5.55 10.48
N PHE A 583 -24.15 -4.53 9.64
CA PHE A 583 -25.12 -3.44 9.49
C PHE A 583 -26.45 -3.93 8.93
N LEU A 584 -26.41 -4.74 7.88
CA LEU A 584 -27.61 -5.30 7.27
C LEU A 584 -28.34 -6.24 8.24
N LEU A 585 -27.62 -7.17 8.87
CA LEU A 585 -28.17 -8.12 9.83
C LEU A 585 -28.78 -7.43 11.06
N SER A 586 -28.17 -6.35 11.54
CA SER A 586 -28.72 -5.53 12.64
C SER A 586 -30.12 -5.04 12.31
N ARG A 587 -30.34 -4.50 11.11
CA ARG A 587 -31.64 -3.97 10.67
C ARG A 587 -32.67 -5.06 10.39
N ILE A 588 -32.28 -6.16 9.77
CA ILE A 588 -33.15 -7.32 9.54
C ILE A 588 -33.61 -7.88 10.88
N ARG A 589 -32.66 -8.08 11.83
CA ARG A 589 -33.00 -8.59 13.17
C ARG A 589 -33.96 -7.68 13.94
N GLU A 590 -33.71 -6.35 13.91
CA GLU A 590 -34.62 -5.35 14.54
C GLU A 590 -36.03 -5.49 14.04
N ARG A 591 -36.23 -5.68 12.73
CA ARG A 591 -37.53 -5.83 12.11
C ARG A 591 -38.16 -7.20 12.35
N TRP A 592 -37.36 -8.25 12.29
CA TRP A 592 -37.84 -9.60 12.57
C TRP A 592 -38.34 -9.72 14.01
N LEU A 593 -37.65 -9.14 14.98
CA LEU A 593 -38.12 -9.13 16.37
C LEU A 593 -39.40 -8.33 16.56
N ALA A 594 -39.66 -7.33 15.72
CA ALA A 594 -40.87 -6.51 15.79
C ALA A 594 -42.09 -7.15 15.05
N THR A 595 -41.88 -7.96 14.00
CA THR A 595 -42.94 -8.44 13.10
C THR A 595 -43.12 -9.95 13.11
N GLY A 596 -42.09 -10.73 13.45
CA GLY A 596 -42.04 -12.19 13.30
C GLY A 596 -41.98 -12.69 11.84
N ASP A 597 -42.08 -11.80 10.85
CA ASP A 597 -42.10 -12.11 9.42
C ASP A 597 -40.68 -11.92 8.81
N SER A 598 -40.05 -13.02 8.40
CA SER A 598 -38.68 -13.03 7.84
C SER A 598 -38.61 -12.33 6.48
N ASP A 599 -39.59 -12.56 5.60
CA ASP A 599 -39.58 -12.01 4.24
C ASP A 599 -39.75 -10.50 4.25
N HIS A 600 -40.67 -10.03 5.08
CA HIS A 600 -40.90 -8.60 5.29
C HIS A 600 -39.67 -7.94 5.95
N ALA A 601 -39.08 -8.57 6.95
CA ALA A 601 -37.89 -8.06 7.65
C ALA A 601 -36.67 -7.91 6.71
N VAL A 602 -36.43 -8.87 5.82
CA VAL A 602 -35.37 -8.80 4.83
C VAL A 602 -35.63 -7.67 3.83
N ALA A 603 -36.85 -7.58 3.29
CA ALA A 603 -37.19 -6.54 2.30
C ALA A 603 -37.07 -5.12 2.89
N GLU A 604 -37.56 -4.91 4.12
CA GLU A 604 -37.47 -3.62 4.81
C GLU A 604 -36.05 -3.33 5.30
N GLY A 605 -35.33 -4.33 5.83
CA GLY A 605 -33.93 -4.21 6.20
C GLY A 605 -33.08 -3.76 5.02
N LEU A 606 -33.20 -4.41 3.86
CA LEU A 606 -32.51 -4.04 2.65
C LEU A 606 -32.91 -2.66 2.11
N GLN A 607 -34.19 -2.29 2.20
CA GLN A 607 -34.68 -0.96 1.79
C GLN A 607 -34.03 0.16 2.62
N ARG A 608 -33.82 -0.05 3.92
CA ARG A 608 -33.25 0.95 4.82
C ARG A 608 -31.74 1.02 4.74
N THR A 609 -31.05 -0.11 4.54
CA THR A 609 -29.59 -0.18 4.50
C THR A 609 -29.02 -0.10 3.09
N GLY A 610 -29.75 -0.53 2.06
CA GLY A 610 -29.24 -0.62 0.69
C GLY A 610 -28.75 0.73 0.15
N ARG A 611 -29.45 1.83 0.42
CA ARG A 611 -29.00 3.16 0.04
C ARG A 611 -27.72 3.57 0.78
N ILE A 612 -27.59 3.18 2.03
CA ILE A 612 -26.41 3.48 2.86
C ILE A 612 -25.21 2.71 2.32
N ILE A 613 -25.35 1.39 2.11
CA ILE A 613 -24.28 0.52 1.60
C ILE A 613 -23.83 0.95 0.19
N THR A 614 -24.78 1.24 -0.72
CA THR A 614 -24.41 1.69 -2.08
C THR A 614 -23.73 3.05 -2.09
N SER A 615 -24.12 3.97 -1.21
CA SER A 615 -23.43 5.26 -1.09
C SER A 615 -22.05 5.12 -0.47
N ALA A 616 -21.88 4.26 0.53
CA ALA A 616 -20.58 3.94 1.10
C ALA A 616 -19.64 3.31 0.06
N ALA A 617 -20.12 2.32 -0.70
CA ALA A 617 -19.37 1.73 -1.80
C ALA A 617 -18.98 2.75 -2.88
N ALA A 618 -19.88 3.71 -3.20
CA ALA A 618 -19.55 4.79 -4.15
C ALA A 618 -18.51 5.78 -3.61
N VAL A 619 -18.48 6.00 -2.29
CA VAL A 619 -17.50 6.85 -1.61
C VAL A 619 -16.10 6.20 -1.61
N THR A 620 -16.04 4.88 -1.43
CA THR A 620 -14.76 4.13 -1.40
C THR A 620 -14.21 3.81 -2.78
N MET A 621 -14.99 3.99 -3.86
CA MET A 621 -14.49 3.88 -5.23
C MET A 621 -13.72 5.15 -5.63
N PRO A 622 -12.38 5.10 -5.80
CA PRO A 622 -11.65 6.25 -6.31
C PRO A 622 -12.09 6.57 -7.74
N PRO A 623 -12.13 7.85 -8.16
CA PRO A 623 -12.41 8.20 -9.54
C PRO A 623 -11.29 7.67 -10.43
N VAL A 624 -11.63 6.73 -11.28
CA VAL A 624 -10.75 6.01 -12.20
C VAL A 624 -10.32 6.91 -13.37
N ARG A 625 -9.70 8.05 -13.10
CA ARG A 625 -9.07 8.90 -14.13
C ARG A 625 -7.81 9.57 -13.60
N CYS A 626 -6.76 8.81 -13.32
CA CYS A 626 -5.42 9.33 -13.47
C CYS A 626 -5.04 9.24 -14.96
N ARG A 627 -5.45 10.19 -15.78
CA ARG A 627 -4.75 10.43 -17.04
C ARG A 627 -3.33 10.85 -16.67
N PRO A 628 -2.28 10.18 -17.16
CA PRO A 628 -0.97 10.80 -17.16
C PRO A 628 -1.12 12.06 -18.01
N THR A 629 -1.01 13.22 -17.40
CA THR A 629 -0.69 14.41 -18.15
C THR A 629 0.72 14.17 -18.66
N ALA A 630 0.82 13.67 -19.89
CA ALA A 630 1.97 13.93 -20.72
C ALA A 630 2.04 15.45 -20.80
N THR A 631 2.82 16.05 -19.94
CA THR A 631 3.37 17.37 -20.17
C THR A 631 4.37 17.15 -21.29
N GLU A 632 3.88 17.20 -22.54
CA GLU A 632 4.73 17.60 -23.64
C GLU A 632 5.43 18.88 -23.18
N PRO A 633 6.77 18.97 -23.27
CA PRO A 633 7.44 20.23 -23.07
C PRO A 633 6.89 21.15 -24.17
N ARG A 634 6.03 22.09 -23.77
CA ARG A 634 5.68 23.22 -24.66
C ARG A 634 6.98 23.91 -24.98
N GLY A 635 7.49 23.66 -26.19
CA GLY A 635 8.52 24.46 -26.79
C GLY A 635 8.05 25.90 -26.72
N SER A 636 8.77 26.71 -25.98
CA SER A 636 8.62 28.16 -25.99
C SER A 636 8.81 28.63 -27.45
N PRO A 637 7.86 29.37 -28.03
CA PRO A 637 8.13 30.04 -29.28
C PRO A 637 9.13 31.16 -28.98
N LEU A 638 10.40 30.93 -29.27
CA LEU A 638 11.37 31.99 -29.41
C LEU A 638 10.85 32.94 -30.50
N ALA A 639 10.48 34.12 -30.04
CA ALA A 639 10.11 35.24 -30.89
C ALA A 639 11.23 35.55 -31.88
N SER A 640 11.00 35.24 -33.12
CA SER A 640 11.74 35.80 -34.23
C SER A 640 11.26 37.25 -34.47
N HIS A 641 11.84 38.20 -33.74
CA HIS A 641 11.86 39.58 -34.15
C HIS A 641 12.96 39.77 -35.20
N SER A 642 12.62 39.53 -36.45
CA SER A 642 13.39 40.10 -37.56
C SER A 642 12.80 41.46 -37.92
N SER A 643 13.60 42.47 -37.67
CA SER A 643 13.55 43.83 -38.13
C SER A 643 13.11 43.96 -39.60
N ARG A 644 11.93 44.53 -39.85
CA ARG A 644 11.64 45.22 -41.10
C ARG A 644 12.14 46.64 -40.99
N ILE A 645 13.31 46.92 -41.56
CA ILE A 645 13.77 48.24 -41.94
C ILE A 645 12.89 48.69 -43.10
N ARG A 646 12.21 49.82 -42.88
CA ARG A 646 11.57 50.62 -43.89
C ARG A 646 12.67 51.20 -44.80
N ASP A 647 12.60 50.96 -46.07
CA ASP A 647 13.12 51.84 -47.09
C ASP A 647 11.93 52.43 -47.87
N SER A 648 11.69 53.72 -47.59
CA SER A 648 10.89 54.61 -48.39
C SER A 648 11.85 55.45 -49.20
N ARG A 649 11.85 55.27 -50.53
CA ARG A 649 12.11 56.35 -51.45
C ARG A 649 11.90 55.94 -52.88
N ASN A 650 11.01 56.64 -53.44
CA ASN A 650 11.03 57.30 -54.75
C ASN A 650 10.43 56.59 -55.98
N THR A 651 9.54 57.39 -56.50
CA THR A 651 9.30 57.83 -57.88
C THR A 651 8.32 56.97 -58.71
N SER A 652 7.25 57.52 -59.06
CA SER A 652 6.64 58.41 -60.00
C SER A 652 5.14 58.24 -59.97
#